data_74aa900a7e912503f2e345d75b75e687
#
_entry.id   74aa900a7e912503f2e345d75b75e687
#
_cell.length_a   1.000
_cell.length_b   1.000
_cell.length_c   1.000
_cell.angle_alpha   90.00
_cell.angle_beta   90.00
_cell.angle_gamma   90.00
#
_symmetry.space_group_name_H-M   'P 1'
#
loop_
_entity.id
_entity.type
_entity.pdbx_description
1 polymer ?
#
loop_
_entity_poly.entity_id
_entity_poly.type
_entity_poly.pdbx_seq_one_letter_code
_entity_poly.pdbx_strand_id
1 'polypeptide(L)'
;MSTSTTPAPPAPVKPGAGAAGPAGDASPAAAGPPARRGRMSLLALAGLIGLAALALTHVSQGTAAVDLHTLWQLATGSSSDRTAHEQTAAVVLDSRLPRLAAGLLVGCALGAAGAALQSVSRNMLASPDTLAVNAGAYLAVVTVAAFGISLPALPAGATAFLGGLIAAAVVLGLSRAGAGPIRLVLAGSALTLALSGLSGMLLLLRSQQTTGLFAWGNGSLAQIGMQSIDRLAPLALVAFAGLMLMGRRLDILALGDDGAAVVGVNPRLTRSIAVILAVLLAAVSVAVAGPVGFVGLCAPAAVRLLSTWVPGLVRHRAFIPASALAGVLVVLGADVLLRAVFGAQAGAEVPTGIVTTCFGALVLIVLAQRSRDMGTDSGSTAFARLRSRRAFAVTLVATTAGLLGAVVVATLFGDATLLLGDVGNWLAGRSGRFVSYVLDTRVPRVAAALLAGAALAVAGAVVQAVSRNPLAEPGVLGVVSGAGVGAVAVLTVVPLASFWLIGGSALAGAAAAAALVFGLAARRGLEQNRLVLIGMGVHAGAGAFVSLLIVLTDPYNETKALAWLGGSTYGRTFPELLPVLVALVVALPVLAVMRRELDLIGLDNETPALLGVRLGATRLGLLSLAVLLTAGAVAAVGVIGFVGLVAPHAARALVGRRHTRVLPVSALLGALLVVVSDTVGRTVIAPAQIPVGLLTAVIGAPYFIWLLWRSRREG
;
A
#
# COMPACT_ATOMS: atom_id res chain seq x y z
N MET A 1 -40.63 61.43 -9.29
CA MET A 1 -39.49 62.34 -9.29
C MET A 1 -38.69 62.09 -8.04
N SER A 2 -37.66 61.31 -8.13
CA SER A 2 -36.57 61.26 -7.15
C SER A 2 -35.36 60.69 -7.87
N THR A 3 -34.37 61.53 -8.05
CA THR A 3 -33.15 61.38 -8.82
C THR A 3 -32.15 60.53 -8.02
N SER A 4 -31.72 59.42 -8.58
CA SER A 4 -30.61 58.62 -8.13
C SER A 4 -29.29 59.21 -8.58
N THR A 5 -28.47 59.69 -7.69
CA THR A 5 -27.07 60.14 -7.96
C THR A 5 -26.12 58.97 -7.75
N THR A 6 -25.49 58.55 -8.82
CA THR A 6 -24.34 57.61 -8.84
C THR A 6 -23.07 58.37 -8.47
N PRO A 7 -22.20 57.89 -7.58
CA PRO A 7 -20.91 58.54 -7.32
C PRO A 7 -19.89 58.24 -8.42
N ALA A 8 -19.12 59.26 -8.80
CA ALA A 8 -18.07 59.23 -9.81
C ALA A 8 -16.83 58.46 -9.35
N PRO A 9 -16.04 57.89 -10.31
CA PRO A 9 -14.82 57.17 -9.99
C PRO A 9 -13.67 58.11 -9.58
N PRO A 10 -12.73 57.67 -8.72
CA PRO A 10 -11.59 58.51 -8.29
C PRO A 10 -10.58 58.72 -9.42
N ALA A 11 -9.98 59.90 -9.45
CA ALA A 11 -9.01 60.36 -10.42
C ALA A 11 -7.67 59.62 -10.27
N PRO A 12 -6.87 59.52 -11.37
CA PRO A 12 -5.58 58.83 -11.37
C PRO A 12 -4.50 59.66 -10.64
N VAL A 13 -3.76 58.98 -9.75
CA VAL A 13 -2.60 59.54 -9.03
C VAL A 13 -1.44 59.70 -9.99
N LYS A 14 -0.89 60.90 -10.09
CA LYS A 14 0.34 61.22 -10.82
C LYS A 14 1.56 60.60 -10.15
N PRO A 15 2.51 60.00 -10.88
CA PRO A 15 3.76 59.56 -10.28
C PRO A 15 4.66 60.76 -9.93
N GLY A 16 5.03 60.85 -8.66
CA GLY A 16 5.99 61.83 -8.17
C GLY A 16 7.40 61.52 -8.67
N ALA A 17 8.09 62.54 -9.21
CA ALA A 17 9.51 62.50 -9.51
C ALA A 17 10.32 62.42 -8.19
N GLY A 18 11.00 61.32 -7.97
CA GLY A 18 11.90 61.08 -6.86
C GLY A 18 13.29 60.67 -7.32
N ALA A 19 14.19 61.59 -7.23
CA ALA A 19 15.66 61.53 -7.10
C ALA A 19 16.43 60.31 -7.62
N ALA A 20 17.24 60.52 -8.60
CA ALA A 20 18.34 59.65 -9.03
C ALA A 20 19.38 59.51 -7.92
N GLY A 21 19.49 58.33 -7.31
CA GLY A 21 20.62 57.87 -6.52
C GLY A 21 21.71 57.27 -7.39
N PRO A 22 22.99 57.31 -7.01
CA PRO A 22 24.10 56.96 -7.90
C PRO A 22 24.14 55.49 -8.25
N ALA A 23 24.53 55.21 -9.49
CA ALA A 23 24.78 53.90 -10.08
C ALA A 23 25.81 53.14 -9.23
N GLY A 24 25.30 52.17 -8.42
CA GLY A 24 26.14 51.20 -7.75
C GLY A 24 26.58 50.09 -8.73
N ASP A 25 27.86 49.90 -8.83
CA ASP A 25 28.54 48.89 -9.61
C ASP A 25 27.86 47.52 -9.52
N ALA A 26 27.50 46.99 -10.70
CA ALA A 26 27.09 45.59 -10.83
C ALA A 26 28.29 44.68 -10.52
N SER A 27 28.40 44.29 -9.23
CA SER A 27 29.36 43.28 -8.82
C SER A 27 29.05 41.96 -9.53
N PRO A 28 30.04 41.28 -10.14
CA PRO A 28 29.80 40.00 -10.81
C PRO A 28 29.33 39.00 -9.76
N ALA A 29 28.31 38.22 -10.19
CA ALA A 29 27.67 37.21 -9.39
C ALA A 29 28.71 36.35 -8.63
N ALA A 30 28.79 36.55 -7.32
CA ALA A 30 29.69 35.85 -6.42
C ALA A 30 29.51 34.34 -6.58
N ALA A 31 30.58 33.68 -7.00
CA ALA A 31 30.70 32.23 -6.92
C ALA A 31 30.35 31.79 -5.52
N GLY A 32 29.33 30.94 -5.39
CA GLY A 32 28.85 30.47 -4.09
C GLY A 32 29.98 29.85 -3.25
N PRO A 33 29.94 29.99 -1.94
CA PRO A 33 31.07 29.74 -1.05
C PRO A 33 31.63 28.32 -1.18
N PRO A 34 32.96 28.12 -1.11
CA PRO A 34 33.66 26.81 -1.26
C PRO A 34 33.18 25.75 -0.27
N ALA A 35 32.57 26.14 0.85
CA ALA A 35 31.99 25.25 1.86
C ALA A 35 30.82 24.37 1.34
N ARG A 36 30.15 24.72 0.25
CA ARG A 36 29.04 23.92 -0.34
C ARG A 36 29.55 22.73 -1.16
N ARG A 37 30.65 22.84 -1.87
CA ARG A 37 31.23 21.73 -2.66
C ARG A 37 31.88 20.70 -1.73
N GLY A 38 32.52 21.13 -0.65
CA GLY A 38 33.15 20.22 0.33
C GLY A 38 32.16 19.31 1.05
N ARG A 39 30.98 19.80 1.42
CA ARG A 39 29.96 18.96 2.07
C ARG A 39 29.38 17.88 1.16
N MET A 40 29.23 18.18 -0.14
CA MET A 40 28.71 17.22 -1.11
C MET A 40 29.72 16.13 -1.42
N SER A 41 31.02 16.48 -1.54
CA SER A 41 32.10 15.47 -1.71
C SER A 41 32.29 14.61 -0.46
N LEU A 42 32.19 15.19 0.73
CA LEU A 42 32.23 14.41 1.99
C LEU A 42 31.09 13.42 2.10
N LEU A 43 29.85 13.82 1.75
CA LEU A 43 28.71 12.94 1.77
C LEU A 43 28.86 11.81 0.73
N ALA A 44 29.32 12.13 -0.48
CA ALA A 44 29.59 11.14 -1.50
C ALA A 44 30.66 10.15 -1.07
N LEU A 45 31.76 10.65 -0.49
CA LEU A 45 32.83 9.81 0.06
C LEU A 45 32.33 8.91 1.19
N ALA A 46 31.58 9.46 2.15
CA ALA A 46 30.98 8.66 3.22
C ALA A 46 30.04 7.58 2.70
N GLY A 47 29.21 7.91 1.68
CA GLY A 47 28.34 6.94 1.01
C GLY A 47 29.11 5.84 0.29
N LEU A 48 30.20 6.17 -0.40
CA LEU A 48 31.09 5.19 -1.06
C LEU A 48 31.84 4.32 -0.05
N ILE A 49 32.33 4.88 1.03
CA ILE A 49 32.95 4.12 2.12
C ILE A 49 31.93 3.17 2.75
N GLY A 50 30.72 3.65 3.03
CA GLY A 50 29.62 2.82 3.54
C GLY A 50 29.26 1.68 2.57
N LEU A 51 29.21 1.97 1.27
CA LEU A 51 28.99 0.96 0.23
C LEU A 51 30.10 -0.09 0.20
N ALA A 52 31.36 0.34 0.23
CA ALA A 52 32.50 -0.58 0.25
C ALA A 52 32.51 -1.47 1.49
N ALA A 53 32.22 -0.91 2.67
CA ALA A 53 32.10 -1.64 3.92
C ALA A 53 30.96 -2.67 3.87
N LEU A 54 29.77 -2.26 3.38
CA LEU A 54 28.63 -3.17 3.22
C LEU A 54 28.91 -4.28 2.20
N ALA A 55 29.50 -3.95 1.06
CA ALA A 55 29.85 -4.92 0.03
C ALA A 55 30.85 -5.96 0.56
N LEU A 56 31.85 -5.51 1.30
CA LEU A 56 32.83 -6.38 1.92
C LEU A 56 32.22 -7.30 2.97
N THR A 57 31.41 -6.74 3.88
CA THR A 57 30.63 -7.50 4.88
C THR A 57 29.68 -8.48 4.21
N HIS A 58 29.03 -8.07 3.13
CA HIS A 58 28.08 -8.88 2.36
C HIS A 58 28.77 -10.11 1.76
N VAL A 59 29.97 -9.95 1.19
CA VAL A 59 30.72 -11.05 0.58
C VAL A 59 31.36 -11.94 1.65
N SER A 60 31.79 -11.41 2.81
CA SER A 60 32.35 -12.21 3.89
C SER A 60 31.31 -13.05 4.64
N GLN A 61 30.07 -12.58 4.77
CA GLN A 61 28.98 -13.32 5.41
C GLN A 61 28.47 -14.48 4.54
N GLY A 62 28.39 -15.69 5.12
CA GLY A 62 27.82 -16.87 4.46
C GLY A 62 28.10 -18.15 5.24
N THR A 63 27.57 -19.28 4.75
CA THR A 63 27.72 -20.60 5.36
C THR A 63 29.15 -21.15 5.23
N ALA A 64 29.90 -20.80 4.18
CA ALA A 64 31.31 -21.07 4.04
C ALA A 64 32.11 -19.93 4.67
N ALA A 65 33.09 -20.23 5.48
CA ALA A 65 33.99 -19.24 6.07
C ALA A 65 34.91 -18.65 4.97
N VAL A 66 34.59 -17.43 4.54
CA VAL A 66 35.35 -16.66 3.58
C VAL A 66 35.70 -15.34 4.25
N ASP A 67 36.92 -15.28 4.81
CA ASP A 67 37.47 -14.09 5.41
C ASP A 67 38.20 -13.20 4.39
N LEU A 68 38.65 -12.03 4.83
CA LEU A 68 39.42 -11.11 4.00
C LEU A 68 40.68 -11.70 3.42
N HIS A 69 41.32 -12.57 4.17
CA HIS A 69 42.57 -13.25 3.75
C HIS A 69 42.25 -14.23 2.61
N THR A 70 41.17 -14.99 2.71
CA THR A 70 40.70 -15.92 1.67
C THR A 70 40.32 -15.17 0.39
N LEU A 71 39.62 -14.02 0.51
CA LEU A 71 39.29 -13.16 -0.63
C LEU A 71 40.56 -12.60 -1.29
N TRP A 72 41.56 -12.23 -0.50
CA TRP A 72 42.83 -11.77 -1.02
C TRP A 72 43.60 -12.89 -1.75
N GLN A 73 43.64 -14.08 -1.18
CA GLN A 73 44.25 -15.26 -1.82
C GLN A 73 43.55 -15.60 -3.15
N LEU A 74 42.20 -15.48 -3.17
CA LEU A 74 41.41 -15.69 -4.38
C LEU A 74 41.74 -14.66 -5.47
N ALA A 75 41.87 -13.40 -5.09
CA ALA A 75 42.19 -12.30 -6.01
C ALA A 75 43.65 -12.37 -6.55
N THR A 76 44.56 -12.86 -5.75
CA THR A 76 46.01 -12.94 -6.11
C THR A 76 46.41 -14.29 -6.66
N GLY A 77 45.54 -15.31 -6.61
CA GLY A 77 45.91 -16.69 -7.00
C GLY A 77 46.95 -17.36 -6.12
N SER A 78 47.13 -16.87 -4.86
CA SER A 78 48.23 -17.27 -3.98
C SER A 78 47.91 -18.44 -3.04
N SER A 79 46.76 -19.13 -3.23
CA SER A 79 46.43 -20.29 -2.38
C SER A 79 47.23 -21.53 -2.76
N SER A 80 47.76 -22.21 -1.75
CA SER A 80 48.57 -23.44 -1.90
C SER A 80 47.68 -24.69 -2.14
N ASP A 81 46.40 -24.66 -1.75
CA ASP A 81 45.45 -25.76 -1.95
C ASP A 81 44.51 -25.43 -3.11
N ARG A 82 44.67 -26.13 -4.22
CA ARG A 82 43.89 -25.90 -5.46
C ARG A 82 42.42 -26.28 -5.31
N THR A 83 42.10 -27.33 -4.56
CA THR A 83 40.74 -27.80 -4.36
C THR A 83 39.93 -26.85 -3.45
N ALA A 84 40.56 -26.39 -2.35
CA ALA A 84 39.96 -25.37 -1.48
C ALA A 84 39.78 -24.04 -2.22
N HIS A 85 40.72 -23.67 -3.09
CA HIS A 85 40.62 -22.48 -3.93
C HIS A 85 39.43 -22.55 -4.91
N GLU A 86 39.31 -23.68 -5.64
CA GLU A 86 38.18 -23.88 -6.60
C GLU A 86 36.81 -23.88 -5.92
N GLN A 87 36.67 -24.53 -4.75
CA GLN A 87 35.42 -24.53 -3.97
C GLN A 87 35.07 -23.13 -3.46
N THR A 88 36.03 -22.40 -2.94
CA THR A 88 35.83 -21.03 -2.45
C THR A 88 35.48 -20.09 -3.61
N ALA A 89 36.20 -20.23 -4.74
CA ALA A 89 35.88 -19.48 -5.95
C ALA A 89 34.46 -19.71 -6.43
N ALA A 90 33.99 -20.96 -6.49
CA ALA A 90 32.62 -21.29 -6.86
C ALA A 90 31.60 -20.62 -5.92
N VAL A 91 31.80 -20.70 -4.60
CA VAL A 91 30.91 -20.03 -3.64
C VAL A 91 30.86 -18.52 -3.85
N VAL A 92 32.01 -17.89 -4.06
CA VAL A 92 32.08 -16.45 -4.25
C VAL A 92 31.50 -16.02 -5.59
N LEU A 93 31.88 -16.69 -6.68
CA LEU A 93 31.49 -16.29 -8.05
C LEU A 93 30.08 -16.68 -8.40
N ASP A 94 29.59 -17.84 -7.96
CA ASP A 94 28.27 -18.35 -8.36
C ASP A 94 27.13 -17.97 -7.41
N SER A 95 27.45 -17.56 -6.17
CA SER A 95 26.44 -17.21 -5.16
C SER A 95 26.60 -15.82 -4.59
N ARG A 96 27.75 -15.45 -4.03
CA ARG A 96 27.91 -14.20 -3.27
C ARG A 96 28.00 -12.96 -4.15
N LEU A 97 28.80 -13.01 -5.22
CA LEU A 97 28.90 -11.90 -6.18
C LEU A 97 27.59 -11.66 -6.94
N PRO A 98 26.87 -12.69 -7.43
CA PRO A 98 25.55 -12.47 -8.02
C PRO A 98 24.55 -11.84 -7.05
N ARG A 99 24.52 -12.26 -5.79
CA ARG A 99 23.66 -11.66 -4.76
C ARG A 99 24.04 -10.20 -4.49
N LEU A 100 25.32 -9.88 -4.39
CA LEU A 100 25.80 -8.51 -4.26
C LEU A 100 25.41 -7.65 -5.47
N ALA A 101 25.66 -8.15 -6.68
CA ALA A 101 25.32 -7.46 -7.92
C ALA A 101 23.81 -7.24 -8.08
N ALA A 102 22.97 -8.20 -7.66
CA ALA A 102 21.53 -8.03 -7.58
C ALA A 102 21.15 -6.90 -6.61
N GLY A 103 21.76 -6.86 -5.43
CA GLY A 103 21.52 -5.79 -4.44
C GLY A 103 21.91 -4.41 -4.96
N LEU A 104 23.04 -4.31 -5.67
CA LEU A 104 23.48 -3.07 -6.33
C LEU A 104 22.49 -2.63 -7.41
N LEU A 105 22.09 -3.55 -8.29
CA LEU A 105 21.19 -3.26 -9.40
C LEU A 105 19.80 -2.86 -8.90
N VAL A 106 19.22 -3.65 -8.00
CA VAL A 106 17.88 -3.44 -7.42
C VAL A 106 17.82 -2.13 -6.62
N GLY A 107 18.80 -1.91 -5.73
CA GLY A 107 18.87 -0.70 -4.91
C GLY A 107 19.03 0.56 -5.76
N CYS A 108 19.92 0.54 -6.75
CA CYS A 108 20.11 1.63 -7.70
C CYS A 108 18.82 1.91 -8.50
N ALA A 109 18.22 0.87 -9.07
CA ALA A 109 17.03 0.96 -9.91
C ALA A 109 15.83 1.54 -9.12
N LEU A 110 15.54 0.99 -7.94
CA LEU A 110 14.42 1.44 -7.12
C LEU A 110 14.65 2.85 -6.55
N GLY A 111 15.86 3.18 -6.10
CA GLY A 111 16.21 4.51 -5.60
C GLY A 111 16.04 5.59 -6.67
N ALA A 112 16.53 5.33 -7.89
CA ALA A 112 16.39 6.23 -9.02
C ALA A 112 14.94 6.35 -9.51
N ALA A 113 14.23 5.21 -9.63
CA ALA A 113 12.81 5.19 -10.02
C ALA A 113 11.95 5.98 -9.02
N GLY A 114 12.17 5.79 -7.72
CA GLY A 114 11.49 6.54 -6.67
C GLY A 114 11.75 8.04 -6.74
N ALA A 115 13.01 8.44 -6.94
CA ALA A 115 13.38 9.85 -7.11
C ALA A 115 12.65 10.51 -8.29
N ALA A 116 12.59 9.82 -9.42
CA ALA A 116 11.89 10.30 -10.61
C ALA A 116 10.37 10.42 -10.35
N LEU A 117 9.73 9.39 -9.79
CA LEU A 117 8.29 9.38 -9.52
C LEU A 117 7.87 10.43 -8.50
N GLN A 118 8.63 10.60 -7.39
CA GLN A 118 8.37 11.67 -6.41
C GLN A 118 8.50 13.07 -7.01
N SER A 119 9.44 13.26 -7.92
CA SER A 119 9.65 14.55 -8.59
C SER A 119 8.52 14.87 -9.58
N VAL A 120 8.12 13.89 -10.39
CA VAL A 120 7.06 14.05 -11.40
C VAL A 120 5.69 14.23 -10.76
N SER A 121 5.40 13.47 -9.69
CA SER A 121 4.13 13.53 -8.97
C SER A 121 4.06 14.67 -7.94
N ARG A 122 5.18 15.31 -7.62
CA ARG A 122 5.31 16.28 -6.52
C ARG A 122 4.77 15.73 -5.19
N ASN A 123 4.88 14.43 -5.02
CA ASN A 123 4.39 13.71 -3.86
C ASN A 123 5.51 12.82 -3.31
N MET A 124 5.91 13.06 -2.07
CA MET A 124 6.97 12.29 -1.41
C MET A 124 6.61 10.82 -1.15
N LEU A 125 5.31 10.48 -1.25
CA LEU A 125 4.81 9.12 -1.08
C LEU A 125 4.74 8.34 -2.40
N ALA A 126 5.03 8.96 -3.53
CA ALA A 126 5.05 8.26 -4.79
C ALA A 126 6.23 7.28 -4.85
N SER A 127 5.96 6.05 -5.21
CA SER A 127 6.93 4.97 -5.36
C SER A 127 6.56 4.11 -6.57
N PRO A 128 7.44 3.27 -7.09
CA PRO A 128 7.11 2.30 -8.13
C PRO A 128 5.91 1.40 -7.77
N ASP A 129 5.73 1.10 -6.49
CA ASP A 129 4.61 0.28 -5.99
C ASP A 129 3.25 0.93 -6.29
N THR A 130 3.19 2.26 -6.32
CA THR A 130 1.95 3.00 -6.64
C THR A 130 1.52 2.87 -8.11
N LEU A 131 2.31 2.23 -8.97
CA LEU A 131 1.99 1.94 -10.37
C LEU A 131 1.62 0.47 -10.62
N ALA A 132 1.38 -0.30 -9.57
CA ALA A 132 1.04 -1.72 -9.60
C ALA A 132 2.09 -2.63 -10.28
N VAL A 133 3.32 -2.17 -10.49
CA VAL A 133 4.40 -2.95 -11.14
C VAL A 133 4.66 -4.24 -10.37
N ASN A 134 4.84 -4.14 -9.06
CA ASN A 134 5.11 -5.28 -8.18
C ASN A 134 3.97 -6.31 -8.18
N ALA A 135 2.72 -5.83 -8.05
CA ALA A 135 1.55 -6.71 -8.03
C ALA A 135 1.32 -7.40 -9.38
N GLY A 136 1.55 -6.70 -10.50
CA GLY A 136 1.44 -7.27 -11.84
C GLY A 136 2.50 -8.31 -12.13
N ALA A 137 3.75 -8.06 -11.73
CA ALA A 137 4.84 -9.01 -11.83
C ALA A 137 4.56 -10.27 -11.00
N TYR A 138 4.11 -10.09 -9.76
CA TYR A 138 3.78 -11.18 -8.86
C TYR A 138 2.64 -12.05 -9.39
N LEU A 139 1.54 -11.43 -9.82
CA LEU A 139 0.42 -12.18 -10.41
C LEU A 139 0.85 -12.97 -11.64
N ALA A 140 1.69 -12.42 -12.52
CA ALA A 140 2.15 -13.11 -13.70
C ALA A 140 2.95 -14.37 -13.34
N VAL A 141 3.87 -14.27 -12.39
CA VAL A 141 4.68 -15.42 -11.92
C VAL A 141 3.80 -16.46 -11.23
N VAL A 142 2.91 -16.04 -10.34
CA VAL A 142 1.98 -16.95 -9.64
C VAL A 142 1.06 -17.64 -10.64
N THR A 143 0.57 -16.95 -11.67
CA THR A 143 -0.30 -17.53 -12.70
C THR A 143 0.44 -18.60 -13.51
N VAL A 144 1.64 -18.32 -13.97
CA VAL A 144 2.46 -19.30 -14.72
C VAL A 144 2.72 -20.55 -13.89
N ALA A 145 3.07 -20.39 -12.61
CA ALA A 145 3.31 -21.51 -11.71
C ALA A 145 2.03 -22.29 -11.40
N ALA A 146 0.93 -21.60 -11.04
CA ALA A 146 -0.35 -22.21 -10.67
C ALA A 146 -0.95 -23.09 -11.76
N PHE A 147 -0.74 -22.72 -13.03
CA PHE A 147 -1.25 -23.47 -14.18
C PHE A 147 -0.18 -24.35 -14.85
N GLY A 148 1.03 -24.43 -14.30
CA GLY A 148 2.11 -25.26 -14.84
C GLY A 148 2.52 -24.85 -16.27
N ILE A 149 2.39 -23.57 -16.63
CA ILE A 149 2.69 -23.08 -17.96
C ILE A 149 4.22 -23.06 -18.14
N SER A 150 4.74 -23.96 -18.97
CA SER A 150 6.14 -23.95 -19.35
C SER A 150 6.39 -22.90 -20.43
N LEU A 151 7.31 -21.97 -20.17
CA LEU A 151 7.71 -20.93 -21.12
C LEU A 151 9.21 -21.06 -21.43
N PRO A 152 9.63 -22.15 -22.11
CA PRO A 152 11.05 -22.45 -22.30
C PRO A 152 11.80 -21.41 -23.13
N ALA A 153 11.08 -20.64 -23.95
CA ALA A 153 11.65 -19.58 -24.78
C ALA A 153 11.88 -18.27 -23.99
N LEU A 154 11.28 -18.11 -22.80
CA LEU A 154 11.44 -16.89 -22.01
C LEU A 154 12.55 -17.02 -20.96
N PRO A 155 13.45 -16.04 -20.86
CA PRO A 155 14.45 -16.00 -19.82
C PRO A 155 13.82 -15.98 -18.40
N ALA A 156 14.56 -16.45 -17.40
CA ALA A 156 14.18 -16.30 -16.01
C ALA A 156 13.91 -14.81 -15.70
N GLY A 157 12.82 -14.52 -15.01
CA GLY A 157 12.38 -13.16 -14.69
C GLY A 157 11.60 -12.42 -15.79
N ALA A 158 11.60 -12.90 -17.03
CA ALA A 158 10.86 -12.24 -18.12
C ALA A 158 9.35 -12.18 -17.85
N THR A 159 8.79 -13.20 -17.23
CA THR A 159 7.38 -13.25 -16.84
C THR A 159 7.04 -12.13 -15.84
N ALA A 160 7.88 -11.97 -14.81
CA ALA A 160 7.73 -10.89 -13.84
C ALA A 160 7.88 -9.51 -14.50
N PHE A 161 8.89 -9.36 -15.35
CA PHE A 161 9.14 -8.13 -16.09
C PHE A 161 7.92 -7.72 -16.94
N LEU A 162 7.41 -8.63 -17.77
CA LEU A 162 6.25 -8.38 -18.62
C LEU A 162 4.98 -8.12 -17.81
N GLY A 163 4.73 -8.89 -16.75
CA GLY A 163 3.59 -8.68 -15.85
C GLY A 163 3.61 -7.29 -15.20
N GLY A 164 4.79 -6.85 -14.76
CA GLY A 164 4.98 -5.51 -14.21
C GLY A 164 4.74 -4.40 -15.24
N LEU A 165 5.26 -4.55 -16.45
CA LEU A 165 5.03 -3.59 -17.55
C LEU A 165 3.56 -3.52 -17.97
N ILE A 166 2.87 -4.66 -18.08
CA ILE A 166 1.45 -4.71 -18.44
C ILE A 166 0.63 -3.98 -17.37
N ALA A 167 0.86 -4.25 -16.08
CA ALA A 167 0.16 -3.58 -14.99
C ALA A 167 0.38 -2.06 -15.03
N ALA A 168 1.63 -1.62 -15.19
CA ALA A 168 1.95 -0.20 -15.33
C ALA A 168 1.29 0.43 -16.56
N ALA A 169 1.27 -0.26 -17.71
CA ALA A 169 0.61 0.19 -18.92
C ALA A 169 -0.90 0.37 -18.72
N VAL A 170 -1.55 -0.56 -17.99
CA VAL A 170 -2.96 -0.44 -17.60
C VAL A 170 -3.18 0.80 -16.72
N VAL A 171 -2.36 1.01 -15.68
CA VAL A 171 -2.45 2.20 -14.81
C VAL A 171 -2.27 3.49 -15.61
N LEU A 172 -1.26 3.56 -16.48
CA LEU A 172 -1.00 4.73 -17.32
C LEU A 172 -2.15 4.97 -18.33
N GLY A 173 -2.67 3.89 -18.92
CA GLY A 173 -3.84 3.95 -19.81
C GLY A 173 -5.10 4.43 -19.09
N LEU A 174 -5.33 3.98 -17.87
CA LEU A 174 -6.44 4.41 -17.03
C LEU A 174 -6.30 5.88 -16.58
N SER A 175 -5.10 6.37 -16.32
CA SER A 175 -4.86 7.74 -15.85
C SER A 175 -4.74 8.76 -16.97
N ARG A 176 -4.57 8.38 -18.23
CA ARG A 176 -4.29 9.19 -19.44
C ARG A 176 -3.30 10.36 -19.22
N ALA A 177 -2.47 10.67 -20.20
CA ALA A 177 -1.54 11.78 -20.18
C ALA A 177 -2.29 13.12 -20.00
N GLY A 178 -2.25 13.70 -18.78
CA GLY A 178 -2.96 14.94 -18.44
C GLY A 178 -3.85 14.86 -17.19
N ALA A 179 -4.18 13.66 -16.72
CA ALA A 179 -4.81 13.50 -15.42
C ALA A 179 -3.78 13.80 -14.31
N GLY A 180 -4.14 14.60 -13.31
CA GLY A 180 -3.24 14.97 -12.23
C GLY A 180 -2.65 13.77 -11.46
N PRO A 181 -1.55 13.96 -10.73
CA PRO A 181 -0.80 12.90 -10.06
C PRO A 181 -1.64 12.06 -9.08
N ILE A 182 -2.68 12.62 -8.49
CA ILE A 182 -3.60 11.93 -7.60
C ILE A 182 -4.31 10.77 -8.31
N ARG A 183 -4.77 10.96 -9.55
CA ARG A 183 -5.46 9.90 -10.30
C ARG A 183 -4.55 8.71 -10.63
N LEU A 184 -3.27 8.99 -10.90
CA LEU A 184 -2.28 7.95 -11.16
C LEU A 184 -2.12 7.03 -9.94
N VAL A 185 -1.96 7.63 -8.76
CA VAL A 185 -1.85 6.90 -7.48
C VAL A 185 -3.12 6.09 -7.19
N LEU A 186 -4.31 6.68 -7.44
CA LEU A 186 -5.59 6.01 -7.22
C LEU A 186 -5.79 4.79 -8.11
N ALA A 187 -5.54 4.95 -9.42
CA ALA A 187 -5.65 3.84 -10.37
C ALA A 187 -4.67 2.72 -10.05
N GLY A 188 -3.43 3.09 -9.69
CA GLY A 188 -2.40 2.13 -9.32
C GLY A 188 -2.73 1.38 -8.04
N SER A 189 -3.17 2.06 -6.99
CA SER A 189 -3.56 1.42 -5.73
C SER A 189 -4.74 0.46 -5.91
N ALA A 190 -5.77 0.86 -6.66
CA ALA A 190 -6.91 -0.01 -6.96
C ALA A 190 -6.49 -1.27 -7.73
N LEU A 191 -5.63 -1.10 -8.75
CA LEU A 191 -5.14 -2.22 -9.52
C LEU A 191 -4.23 -3.12 -8.68
N THR A 192 -3.35 -2.57 -7.86
CA THR A 192 -2.50 -3.33 -6.93
C THR A 192 -3.33 -4.24 -6.03
N LEU A 193 -4.38 -3.72 -5.42
CA LEU A 193 -5.25 -4.50 -4.53
C LEU A 193 -5.98 -5.62 -5.29
N ALA A 194 -6.44 -5.37 -6.51
CA ALA A 194 -7.07 -6.39 -7.35
C ALA A 194 -6.10 -7.52 -7.72
N LEU A 195 -4.91 -7.15 -8.20
CA LEU A 195 -3.90 -8.11 -8.62
C LEU A 195 -3.37 -8.91 -7.41
N SER A 196 -3.20 -8.27 -6.26
CA SER A 196 -2.83 -8.95 -5.01
C SER A 196 -3.90 -9.92 -4.53
N GLY A 197 -5.19 -9.54 -4.63
CA GLY A 197 -6.31 -10.44 -4.34
C GLY A 197 -6.32 -11.68 -5.24
N LEU A 198 -6.12 -11.49 -6.56
CA LEU A 198 -6.01 -12.60 -7.51
C LEU A 198 -4.79 -13.49 -7.23
N SER A 199 -3.63 -12.89 -6.90
CA SER A 199 -2.44 -13.65 -6.52
C SER A 199 -2.68 -14.49 -5.27
N GLY A 200 -3.27 -13.89 -4.23
CA GLY A 200 -3.63 -14.60 -3.00
C GLY A 200 -4.62 -15.75 -3.24
N MET A 201 -5.59 -15.54 -4.14
CA MET A 201 -6.52 -16.59 -4.53
C MET A 201 -5.80 -17.77 -5.20
N LEU A 202 -4.91 -17.51 -6.15
CA LEU A 202 -4.16 -18.56 -6.83
C LEU A 202 -3.21 -19.31 -5.88
N LEU A 203 -2.56 -18.60 -4.96
CA LEU A 203 -1.71 -19.21 -3.94
C LEU A 203 -2.46 -20.22 -3.06
N LEU A 204 -3.70 -19.89 -2.67
CA LEU A 204 -4.51 -20.77 -1.84
C LEU A 204 -5.11 -21.93 -2.65
N LEU A 205 -5.61 -21.67 -3.86
CA LEU A 205 -6.25 -22.69 -4.68
C LEU A 205 -5.25 -23.70 -5.29
N ARG A 206 -4.02 -23.28 -5.50
CA ARG A 206 -2.94 -24.04 -6.12
C ARG A 206 -1.69 -24.10 -5.22
N SER A 207 -1.89 -24.26 -3.92
CA SER A 207 -0.82 -24.18 -2.91
C SER A 207 0.36 -25.10 -3.18
N GLN A 208 0.13 -26.29 -3.71
CA GLN A 208 1.20 -27.24 -4.06
C GLN A 208 2.07 -26.75 -5.23
N GLN A 209 1.46 -26.14 -6.25
CA GLN A 209 2.17 -25.64 -7.44
C GLN A 209 2.85 -24.28 -7.17
N THR A 210 2.43 -23.57 -6.13
CA THR A 210 2.90 -22.22 -5.80
C THR A 210 3.76 -22.18 -4.54
N THR A 211 4.22 -23.32 -4.05
CA THR A 211 5.11 -23.44 -2.88
C THR A 211 6.33 -22.53 -3.06
N GLY A 212 6.68 -21.76 -2.02
CA GLY A 212 7.81 -20.82 -2.03
C GLY A 212 7.55 -19.49 -2.73
N LEU A 213 6.46 -19.35 -3.51
CA LEU A 213 6.17 -18.08 -4.20
C LEU A 213 5.73 -16.97 -3.23
N PHE A 214 5.19 -17.31 -2.07
CA PHE A 214 4.91 -16.30 -1.06
C PHE A 214 6.21 -15.62 -0.57
N ALA A 215 7.26 -16.39 -0.31
CA ALA A 215 8.57 -15.87 0.05
C ALA A 215 9.18 -15.03 -1.10
N TRP A 216 9.12 -15.52 -2.34
CA TRP A 216 9.56 -14.77 -3.51
C TRP A 216 8.82 -13.43 -3.67
N GLY A 217 7.51 -13.42 -3.39
CA GLY A 217 6.65 -12.23 -3.44
C GLY A 217 7.00 -11.15 -2.39
N ASN A 218 7.87 -11.47 -1.44
CA ASN A 218 8.42 -10.51 -0.46
C ASN A 218 9.82 -10.00 -0.84
N GLY A 219 10.34 -10.34 -2.03
CA GLY A 219 11.60 -9.85 -2.57
C GLY A 219 12.85 -10.49 -1.98
N SER A 220 13.54 -11.30 -2.76
CA SER A 220 14.76 -12.02 -2.37
C SER A 220 15.94 -11.67 -3.27
N LEU A 221 17.10 -11.43 -2.67
CA LEU A 221 18.35 -11.24 -3.42
C LEU A 221 19.04 -12.55 -3.76
N ALA A 222 18.46 -13.70 -3.42
CA ALA A 222 19.05 -14.99 -3.76
C ALA A 222 19.14 -15.16 -5.28
N GLN A 223 20.35 -15.35 -5.79
CA GLN A 223 20.66 -15.55 -7.22
C GLN A 223 21.50 -16.80 -7.38
N ILE A 224 21.28 -17.50 -8.50
CA ILE A 224 22.13 -18.60 -8.94
C ILE A 224 22.83 -18.12 -10.22
N GLY A 225 24.09 -17.68 -10.10
CA GLY A 225 24.86 -17.10 -11.20
C GLY A 225 24.44 -15.69 -11.62
N MET A 226 25.12 -15.14 -12.60
CA MET A 226 24.98 -13.75 -13.06
C MET A 226 23.95 -13.55 -14.18
N GLN A 227 23.37 -14.61 -14.73
CA GLN A 227 22.58 -14.56 -15.98
C GLN A 227 21.43 -13.53 -15.98
N SER A 228 20.67 -13.44 -14.89
CA SER A 228 19.56 -12.48 -14.79
C SER A 228 20.07 -11.04 -14.78
N ILE A 229 21.19 -10.82 -14.09
CA ILE A 229 21.82 -9.51 -13.95
C ILE A 229 22.42 -9.07 -15.28
N ASP A 230 23.20 -9.93 -15.94
CA ASP A 230 23.86 -9.62 -17.22
C ASP A 230 22.87 -9.23 -18.32
N ARG A 231 21.69 -9.85 -18.32
CA ARG A 231 20.60 -9.56 -19.28
C ARG A 231 19.89 -8.26 -18.98
N LEU A 232 19.66 -7.93 -17.71
CA LEU A 232 18.81 -6.82 -17.31
C LEU A 232 19.60 -5.56 -16.93
N ALA A 233 20.87 -5.66 -16.55
CA ALA A 233 21.72 -4.52 -16.21
C ALA A 233 21.90 -3.52 -17.35
N PRO A 234 22.07 -3.91 -18.63
CA PRO A 234 22.15 -2.95 -19.73
C PRO A 234 20.89 -2.11 -19.87
N LEU A 235 19.70 -2.73 -19.71
CA LEU A 235 18.42 -2.02 -19.77
C LEU A 235 18.28 -1.03 -18.60
N ALA A 236 18.66 -1.45 -17.39
CA ALA A 236 18.67 -0.56 -16.22
C ALA A 236 19.63 0.61 -16.39
N LEU A 237 20.81 0.37 -16.97
CA LEU A 237 21.79 1.41 -17.23
C LEU A 237 21.26 2.44 -18.23
N VAL A 238 20.64 1.99 -19.33
CA VAL A 238 20.03 2.89 -20.32
C VAL A 238 18.90 3.71 -19.70
N ALA A 239 18.03 3.08 -18.90
CA ALA A 239 16.94 3.77 -18.22
C ALA A 239 17.45 4.78 -17.18
N PHE A 240 18.47 4.43 -16.41
CA PHE A 240 19.12 5.31 -15.45
C PHE A 240 19.82 6.50 -16.15
N ALA A 241 20.58 6.25 -17.21
CA ALA A 241 21.21 7.29 -18.01
C ALA A 241 20.15 8.25 -18.62
N GLY A 242 19.04 7.70 -19.11
CA GLY A 242 17.89 8.48 -19.57
C GLY A 242 17.34 9.43 -18.50
N LEU A 243 17.18 8.97 -17.26
CA LEU A 243 16.75 9.80 -16.13
C LEU A 243 17.80 10.90 -15.81
N MET A 244 19.08 10.56 -15.87
CA MET A 244 20.17 11.53 -15.66
C MET A 244 20.15 12.65 -16.72
N LEU A 245 19.92 12.32 -17.98
CA LEU A 245 19.79 13.28 -19.07
C LEU A 245 18.57 14.18 -18.87
N MET A 246 17.49 13.66 -18.27
CA MET A 246 16.28 14.42 -17.95
C MET A 246 16.41 15.33 -16.72
N GLY A 247 17.49 15.26 -15.96
CA GLY A 247 17.65 15.97 -14.69
C GLY A 247 17.34 17.48 -14.77
N ARG A 248 17.80 18.17 -15.82
CA ARG A 248 17.48 19.59 -16.02
C ARG A 248 15.99 19.83 -16.29
N ARG A 249 15.33 18.96 -17.07
CA ARG A 249 13.90 19.09 -17.38
C ARG A 249 13.05 18.84 -16.13
N LEU A 250 13.50 17.95 -15.26
CA LEU A 250 12.86 17.68 -13.96
C LEU A 250 13.05 18.84 -12.99
N ASP A 251 14.22 19.52 -13.00
CA ASP A 251 14.44 20.72 -12.21
C ASP A 251 13.48 21.85 -12.65
N ILE A 252 13.30 22.04 -13.95
CA ILE A 252 12.37 23.03 -14.51
C ILE A 252 10.91 22.64 -14.19
N LEU A 253 10.57 21.36 -14.30
CA LEU A 253 9.22 20.87 -13.98
C LEU A 253 8.84 21.12 -12.51
N ALA A 254 9.81 21.17 -11.60
CA ALA A 254 9.58 21.48 -10.19
C ALA A 254 9.04 22.91 -9.96
N LEU A 255 9.26 23.86 -10.91
CA LEU A 255 8.75 25.23 -10.84
C LEU A 255 7.23 25.36 -11.09
N GLY A 256 6.60 24.29 -11.55
CA GLY A 256 5.19 24.28 -11.94
C GLY A 256 5.00 24.01 -13.42
N ASP A 257 3.77 23.65 -13.81
CA ASP A 257 3.46 23.30 -15.21
C ASP A 257 3.53 24.53 -16.11
N ASP A 258 2.95 25.64 -15.64
CA ASP A 258 2.93 26.91 -16.37
C ASP A 258 4.35 27.48 -16.47
N GLY A 259 5.12 27.46 -15.36
CA GLY A 259 6.52 27.88 -15.34
C GLY A 259 7.40 27.04 -16.29
N ALA A 260 7.19 25.74 -16.33
CA ALA A 260 7.92 24.86 -17.23
C ALA A 260 7.59 25.11 -18.71
N ALA A 261 6.31 25.35 -19.02
CA ALA A 261 5.86 25.64 -20.36
C ALA A 261 6.42 26.96 -20.89
N VAL A 262 6.48 28.01 -20.05
CA VAL A 262 7.07 29.34 -20.44
C VAL A 262 8.55 29.20 -20.81
N VAL A 263 9.29 28.29 -20.14
CA VAL A 263 10.72 28.04 -20.42
C VAL A 263 10.92 27.02 -21.58
N GLY A 264 9.83 26.62 -22.26
CA GLY A 264 9.89 25.73 -23.43
C GLY A 264 9.98 24.22 -23.08
N VAL A 265 9.76 23.82 -21.84
CA VAL A 265 9.69 22.41 -21.44
C VAL A 265 8.24 21.93 -21.48
N ASN A 266 7.95 20.90 -22.29
CA ASN A 266 6.64 20.27 -22.33
C ASN A 266 6.42 19.41 -21.07
N PRO A 267 5.53 19.80 -20.12
CA PRO A 267 5.34 19.08 -18.87
C PRO A 267 4.80 17.66 -19.07
N ARG A 268 3.88 17.47 -20.02
CA ARG A 268 3.26 16.16 -20.29
C ARG A 268 4.27 15.15 -20.81
N LEU A 269 5.05 15.55 -21.82
CA LEU A 269 6.09 14.67 -22.40
C LEU A 269 7.18 14.34 -21.40
N THR A 270 7.64 15.35 -20.64
CA THR A 270 8.66 15.15 -19.60
C THR A 270 8.19 14.18 -18.52
N ARG A 271 6.95 14.32 -18.05
CA ARG A 271 6.36 13.37 -17.09
C ARG A 271 6.25 11.97 -17.66
N SER A 272 5.72 11.83 -18.87
CA SER A 272 5.52 10.52 -19.49
C SER A 272 6.84 9.77 -19.65
N ILE A 273 7.89 10.44 -20.17
CA ILE A 273 9.20 9.80 -20.34
C ILE A 273 9.79 9.41 -18.99
N ALA A 274 9.76 10.31 -17.98
CA ALA A 274 10.30 10.02 -16.67
C ALA A 274 9.58 8.86 -15.98
N VAL A 275 8.24 8.77 -16.13
CA VAL A 275 7.46 7.65 -15.58
C VAL A 275 7.78 6.34 -16.31
N ILE A 276 7.90 6.33 -17.63
CA ILE A 276 8.27 5.14 -18.40
C ILE A 276 9.66 4.63 -17.97
N LEU A 277 10.64 5.51 -17.84
CA LEU A 277 11.99 5.13 -17.39
C LEU A 277 11.98 4.60 -15.95
N ALA A 278 11.18 5.20 -15.07
CA ALA A 278 11.02 4.72 -13.69
C ALA A 278 10.32 3.35 -13.64
N VAL A 279 9.31 3.12 -14.49
CA VAL A 279 8.64 1.81 -14.62
C VAL A 279 9.59 0.74 -15.15
N LEU A 280 10.43 1.07 -16.13
CA LEU A 280 11.45 0.14 -16.64
C LEU A 280 12.44 -0.26 -15.55
N LEU A 281 12.93 0.70 -14.75
CA LEU A 281 13.81 0.41 -13.61
C LEU A 281 13.13 -0.47 -12.56
N ALA A 282 11.86 -0.17 -12.24
CA ALA A 282 11.10 -0.99 -11.30
C ALA A 282 10.86 -2.41 -11.82
N ALA A 283 10.50 -2.57 -13.10
CA ALA A 283 10.29 -3.87 -13.72
C ALA A 283 11.58 -4.71 -13.76
N VAL A 284 12.74 -4.08 -14.04
CA VAL A 284 14.05 -4.74 -13.93
C VAL A 284 14.29 -5.21 -12.50
N SER A 285 14.04 -4.35 -11.50
CA SER A 285 14.22 -4.71 -10.09
C SER A 285 13.39 -5.93 -9.70
N VAL A 286 12.11 -5.95 -10.07
CA VAL A 286 11.20 -7.06 -9.75
C VAL A 286 11.58 -8.34 -10.50
N ALA A 287 12.06 -8.23 -11.73
CA ALA A 287 12.51 -9.38 -12.52
C ALA A 287 13.77 -10.05 -11.93
N VAL A 288 14.62 -9.27 -11.25
CA VAL A 288 15.87 -9.77 -10.61
C VAL A 288 15.60 -10.32 -9.22
N ALA A 289 14.87 -9.60 -8.38
CA ALA A 289 14.77 -9.91 -6.94
C ALA A 289 13.33 -10.14 -6.44
N GLY A 290 12.35 -10.21 -7.34
CA GLY A 290 10.96 -10.16 -6.92
C GLY A 290 10.54 -8.78 -6.39
N PRO A 291 9.31 -8.65 -5.86
CA PRO A 291 8.79 -7.40 -5.33
C PRO A 291 9.55 -6.93 -4.09
N VAL A 292 10.42 -5.94 -4.20
CA VAL A 292 11.10 -5.29 -3.06
C VAL A 292 10.40 -3.95 -2.77
N GLY A 293 9.69 -3.90 -1.66
CA GLY A 293 8.92 -2.71 -1.27
C GLY A 293 9.74 -1.63 -0.57
N PHE A 294 9.18 -0.42 -0.56
CA PHE A 294 9.62 0.75 0.21
C PHE A 294 10.98 1.37 -0.15
N VAL A 295 11.90 0.69 -0.81
CA VAL A 295 13.20 1.26 -1.21
C VAL A 295 13.02 2.51 -2.07
N GLY A 296 12.13 2.44 -3.07
CA GLY A 296 11.80 3.57 -3.95
C GLY A 296 11.13 4.74 -3.24
N LEU A 297 10.57 4.53 -2.05
CA LEU A 297 10.02 5.59 -1.22
C LEU A 297 11.07 6.17 -0.27
N CYS A 298 11.80 5.31 0.43
CA CYS A 298 12.68 5.68 1.54
C CYS A 298 13.99 6.31 1.06
N ALA A 299 14.59 5.76 0.00
CA ALA A 299 15.86 6.25 -0.49
C ALA A 299 15.80 7.74 -0.90
N PRO A 300 14.88 8.19 -1.79
CA PRO A 300 14.77 9.60 -2.11
C PRO A 300 14.27 10.45 -0.93
N ALA A 301 13.43 9.91 -0.03
CA ALA A 301 13.01 10.62 1.17
C ALA A 301 14.18 10.89 2.12
N ALA A 302 15.08 9.93 2.34
CA ALA A 302 16.30 10.11 3.12
C ALA A 302 17.21 11.18 2.50
N VAL A 303 17.39 11.17 1.18
CA VAL A 303 18.19 12.17 0.47
C VAL A 303 17.56 13.57 0.59
N ARG A 304 16.22 13.70 0.56
CA ARG A 304 15.55 14.98 0.81
C ARG A 304 15.76 15.48 2.24
N LEU A 305 15.76 14.59 3.22
CA LEU A 305 16.11 14.97 4.60
C LEU A 305 17.55 15.45 4.70
N LEU A 306 18.49 14.82 3.99
CA LEU A 306 19.89 15.25 3.92
C LEU A 306 20.05 16.57 3.14
N SER A 307 19.17 16.88 2.20
CA SER A 307 19.24 18.11 1.41
C SER A 307 19.07 19.39 2.25
N THR A 308 18.47 19.30 3.43
CA THR A 308 18.42 20.41 4.41
C THR A 308 19.82 20.80 4.89
N TRP A 309 20.77 19.85 4.94
CA TRP A 309 22.13 20.03 5.41
C TRP A 309 23.10 20.21 4.23
N VAL A 310 22.79 19.63 3.06
CA VAL A 310 23.56 19.70 1.83
C VAL A 310 22.68 20.20 0.68
N PRO A 311 22.50 21.52 0.51
CA PRO A 311 21.57 22.09 -0.46
C PRO A 311 21.82 21.70 -1.91
N GLY A 312 23.03 21.22 -2.25
CA GLY A 312 23.37 20.73 -3.59
C GLY A 312 22.56 19.50 -4.04
N LEU A 313 22.02 18.74 -3.07
CA LEU A 313 21.17 17.56 -3.35
C LEU A 313 19.79 17.89 -3.88
N VAL A 314 19.34 19.14 -3.85
CA VAL A 314 18.04 19.55 -4.39
C VAL A 314 17.98 19.40 -5.92
N ARG A 315 19.12 19.56 -6.62
CA ARG A 315 19.19 19.44 -8.08
C ARG A 315 19.10 17.96 -8.50
N HIS A 316 18.25 17.63 -9.46
CA HIS A 316 18.02 16.24 -9.90
C HIS A 316 19.29 15.52 -10.39
N ARG A 317 20.27 16.25 -10.94
CA ARG A 317 21.58 15.68 -11.29
C ARG A 317 22.38 15.11 -10.11
N ALA A 318 22.12 15.62 -8.89
CA ALA A 318 22.69 15.08 -7.65
C ALA A 318 21.67 14.23 -6.89
N PHE A 319 20.38 14.59 -6.95
CA PHE A 319 19.31 13.93 -6.25
C PHE A 319 19.08 12.48 -6.72
N ILE A 320 19.04 12.24 -8.04
CA ILE A 320 18.83 10.90 -8.61
C ILE A 320 19.97 9.94 -8.23
N PRO A 321 21.28 10.25 -8.49
CA PRO A 321 22.36 9.33 -8.12
C PRO A 321 22.54 9.17 -6.61
N ALA A 322 22.27 10.21 -5.80
CA ALA A 322 22.27 10.09 -4.36
C ALA A 322 21.14 9.17 -3.87
N SER A 323 19.95 9.24 -4.48
CA SER A 323 18.85 8.33 -4.18
C SER A 323 19.12 6.89 -4.62
N ALA A 324 19.81 6.71 -5.75
CA ALA A 324 20.27 5.41 -6.19
C ALA A 324 21.27 4.79 -5.19
N LEU A 325 22.26 5.56 -4.75
CA LEU A 325 23.22 5.13 -3.73
C LEU A 325 22.53 4.82 -2.39
N ALA A 326 21.61 5.67 -1.95
CA ALA A 326 20.82 5.43 -0.75
C ALA A 326 19.97 4.15 -0.86
N GLY A 327 19.41 3.87 -2.04
CA GLY A 327 18.68 2.63 -2.32
C GLY A 327 19.58 1.40 -2.21
N VAL A 328 20.79 1.46 -2.75
CA VAL A 328 21.79 0.40 -2.62
C VAL A 328 22.16 0.15 -1.16
N LEU A 329 22.43 1.22 -0.39
CA LEU A 329 22.78 1.10 1.03
C LEU A 329 21.65 0.49 1.84
N VAL A 330 20.37 0.83 1.54
CA VAL A 330 19.20 0.25 2.19
C VAL A 330 19.07 -1.24 1.87
N VAL A 331 19.17 -1.63 0.60
CA VAL A 331 18.99 -3.02 0.16
C VAL A 331 20.12 -3.92 0.67
N LEU A 332 21.38 -3.52 0.49
CA LEU A 332 22.52 -4.29 0.99
C LEU A 332 22.58 -4.29 2.52
N GLY A 333 22.28 -3.16 3.15
CA GLY A 333 22.20 -3.07 4.61
C GLY A 333 21.13 -4.00 5.20
N ALA A 334 19.98 -4.09 4.56
CA ALA A 334 18.92 -5.01 4.96
C ALA A 334 19.36 -6.47 4.83
N ASP A 335 20.04 -6.83 3.74
CA ASP A 335 20.52 -8.20 3.52
C ASP A 335 21.64 -8.60 4.49
N VAL A 336 22.57 -7.69 4.76
CA VAL A 336 23.62 -7.89 5.77
C VAL A 336 23.02 -8.04 7.17
N LEU A 337 22.03 -7.20 7.51
CA LEU A 337 21.33 -7.27 8.80
C LEU A 337 20.60 -8.59 9.00
N LEU A 338 19.89 -9.09 7.97
CA LEU A 338 19.21 -10.38 8.03
C LEU A 338 20.17 -11.51 8.40
N ARG A 339 21.30 -11.58 7.72
CA ARG A 339 22.33 -12.61 7.97
C ARG A 339 23.01 -12.44 9.33
N ALA A 340 23.14 -11.21 9.80
CA ALA A 340 23.69 -10.94 11.13
C ALA A 340 22.73 -11.38 12.25
N VAL A 341 21.41 -11.22 12.07
CA VAL A 341 20.39 -11.52 13.09
C VAL A 341 20.01 -13.01 13.11
N PHE A 342 19.73 -13.59 11.93
CA PHE A 342 19.23 -14.96 11.80
C PHE A 342 20.33 -15.98 11.53
N GLY A 343 21.57 -15.54 11.38
CA GLY A 343 22.69 -16.38 10.95
C GLY A 343 22.77 -16.55 9.43
N ALA A 344 23.87 -17.12 8.97
CA ALA A 344 24.19 -17.17 7.55
C ALA A 344 23.20 -17.98 6.71
N GLN A 345 22.71 -19.12 7.23
CA GLN A 345 21.82 -20.01 6.50
C GLN A 345 20.37 -19.48 6.52
N ALA A 346 19.77 -19.34 7.70
CA ALA A 346 18.40 -18.86 7.82
C ALA A 346 18.21 -17.43 7.27
N GLY A 347 19.20 -16.55 7.48
CA GLY A 347 19.17 -15.19 6.93
C GLY A 347 19.32 -15.13 5.40
N ALA A 348 19.82 -16.19 4.75
CA ALA A 348 19.84 -16.28 3.29
C ALA A 348 18.48 -16.65 2.70
N GLU A 349 17.67 -17.38 3.46
CA GLU A 349 16.31 -17.83 3.06
C GLU A 349 15.25 -16.77 3.29
N VAL A 350 15.41 -15.90 4.31
CA VAL A 350 14.47 -14.82 4.59
C VAL A 350 14.53 -13.73 3.50
N PRO A 351 13.39 -13.34 2.91
CA PRO A 351 13.37 -12.31 1.89
C PRO A 351 13.84 -10.94 2.40
N THR A 352 14.78 -10.33 1.69
CA THR A 352 15.38 -9.03 2.02
C THR A 352 14.34 -7.90 2.04
N GLY A 353 13.29 -8.02 1.21
CA GLY A 353 12.20 -7.06 1.12
C GLY A 353 11.39 -6.90 2.42
N ILE A 354 11.38 -7.89 3.29
CA ILE A 354 10.76 -7.79 4.63
C ILE A 354 11.47 -6.72 5.47
N VAL A 355 12.81 -6.77 5.51
CA VAL A 355 13.60 -5.79 6.30
C VAL A 355 13.57 -4.41 5.65
N THR A 356 13.64 -4.32 4.32
CA THR A 356 13.50 -3.02 3.64
C THR A 356 12.13 -2.39 3.91
N THR A 357 11.07 -3.19 4.02
CA THR A 357 9.72 -2.73 4.38
C THR A 357 9.65 -2.25 5.83
N CYS A 358 10.25 -2.96 6.79
CA CYS A 358 10.36 -2.52 8.18
C CYS A 358 11.13 -1.20 8.29
N PHE A 359 12.26 -1.08 7.58
CA PHE A 359 13.03 0.17 7.54
C PHE A 359 12.20 1.31 6.93
N GLY A 360 11.46 1.01 5.87
CA GLY A 360 10.56 1.94 5.23
C GLY A 360 9.44 2.42 6.12
N ALA A 361 8.85 1.54 6.87
CA ALA A 361 7.85 1.87 7.88
C ALA A 361 8.38 2.87 8.91
N LEU A 362 9.60 2.64 9.40
CA LEU A 362 10.26 3.56 10.33
C LEU A 362 10.51 4.94 9.69
N VAL A 363 11.01 4.97 8.46
CA VAL A 363 11.24 6.22 7.72
C VAL A 363 9.95 7.01 7.54
N LEU A 364 8.83 6.34 7.20
CA LEU A 364 7.52 6.98 7.07
C LEU A 364 7.05 7.60 8.40
N ILE A 365 7.20 6.88 9.50
CA ILE A 365 6.84 7.38 10.84
C ILE A 365 7.68 8.60 11.21
N VAL A 366 9.00 8.55 10.98
CA VAL A 366 9.90 9.68 11.23
C VAL A 366 9.55 10.89 10.34
N LEU A 367 9.25 10.64 9.07
CA LEU A 367 8.86 11.67 8.12
C LEU A 367 7.54 12.33 8.54
N ALA A 368 6.55 11.54 8.96
CA ALA A 368 5.27 12.01 9.47
C ALA A 368 5.43 12.89 10.72
N GLN A 369 6.37 12.54 11.61
CA GLN A 369 6.66 13.33 12.78
C GLN A 369 7.41 14.64 12.47
N ARG A 370 8.19 14.70 11.39
CA ARG A 370 8.96 15.88 10.98
C ARG A 370 8.22 16.77 9.99
N SER A 371 7.19 16.28 9.29
CA SER A 371 6.40 17.08 8.37
C SER A 371 5.68 18.21 9.14
N ARG A 372 5.98 19.45 8.77
CA ARG A 372 5.16 20.62 9.13
C ARG A 372 3.92 20.58 8.25
N ASP A 373 2.78 21.05 8.77
CA ASP A 373 1.56 21.18 7.97
C ASP A 373 1.86 21.95 6.69
N MET A 374 1.97 21.25 5.61
CA MET A 374 1.71 21.83 4.30
C MET A 374 0.20 21.72 4.12
N GLY A 375 -0.50 22.77 4.51
CA GLY A 375 -1.94 22.91 4.30
C GLY A 375 -2.26 22.77 2.82
N THR A 376 -2.39 21.55 2.39
CA THR A 376 -3.10 21.24 1.16
C THR A 376 -4.57 21.18 1.55
N ASP A 377 -5.17 22.35 1.67
CA ASP A 377 -6.61 22.52 1.47
C ASP A 377 -6.91 22.14 0.01
N SER A 378 -6.82 20.86 -0.27
CA SER A 378 -7.47 20.29 -1.43
C SER A 378 -8.95 20.22 -1.11
N GLY A 379 -9.55 21.38 -0.94
CA GLY A 379 -10.97 21.57 -0.97
C GLY A 379 -11.47 21.09 -2.33
N SER A 380 -11.72 19.79 -2.46
CA SER A 380 -12.57 19.27 -3.52
C SER A 380 -13.98 19.86 -3.26
N THR A 381 -14.18 21.07 -3.71
CA THR A 381 -15.48 21.69 -3.88
C THR A 381 -16.23 21.04 -5.05
N ALA A 382 -16.26 19.73 -5.11
CA ALA A 382 -17.24 19.03 -5.91
C ALA A 382 -18.60 19.38 -5.28
N PHE A 383 -19.34 20.27 -5.94
CA PHE A 383 -20.68 20.68 -5.55
C PHE A 383 -21.49 19.44 -5.17
N ALA A 384 -21.75 19.27 -3.88
CA ALA A 384 -22.51 18.15 -3.37
C ALA A 384 -23.93 18.27 -3.91
N ARG A 385 -24.30 17.46 -4.88
CA ARG A 385 -25.69 17.36 -5.33
C ARG A 385 -26.54 16.95 -4.13
N LEU A 386 -27.40 17.86 -3.67
CA LEU A 386 -28.35 17.56 -2.62
C LEU A 386 -29.34 16.51 -3.15
N ARG A 387 -29.23 15.29 -2.61
CA ARG A 387 -30.18 14.22 -2.95
C ARG A 387 -31.51 14.40 -2.19
N SER A 388 -32.63 14.19 -2.86
CA SER A 388 -33.94 14.31 -2.27
C SER A 388 -34.19 13.25 -1.18
N ARG A 389 -35.17 13.49 -0.29
CA ARG A 389 -35.64 12.49 0.69
C ARG A 389 -36.20 11.25 -0.01
N ARG A 390 -36.86 11.43 -1.16
CA ARG A 390 -37.39 10.31 -1.98
C ARG A 390 -36.26 9.43 -2.52
N ALA A 391 -35.18 10.03 -3.04
CA ALA A 391 -34.02 9.27 -3.50
C ALA A 391 -33.37 8.44 -2.37
N PHE A 392 -33.30 8.99 -1.15
CA PHE A 392 -32.85 8.24 0.02
C PHE A 392 -33.76 7.06 0.36
N ALA A 393 -35.08 7.29 0.43
CA ALA A 393 -36.06 6.24 0.75
C ALA A 393 -36.02 5.11 -0.30
N VAL A 394 -36.01 5.47 -1.60
CA VAL A 394 -35.87 4.49 -2.69
C VAL A 394 -34.56 3.69 -2.58
N THR A 395 -33.45 4.36 -2.35
CA THR A 395 -32.17 3.68 -2.18
C THR A 395 -32.18 2.74 -0.98
N LEU A 396 -32.72 3.18 0.15
CA LEU A 396 -32.82 2.38 1.37
C LEU A 396 -33.68 1.13 1.14
N VAL A 397 -34.85 1.28 0.54
CA VAL A 397 -35.74 0.15 0.22
C VAL A 397 -35.07 -0.80 -0.79
N ALA A 398 -34.47 -0.26 -1.85
CA ALA A 398 -33.83 -1.08 -2.88
C ALA A 398 -32.62 -1.86 -2.32
N THR A 399 -31.77 -1.22 -1.51
CA THR A 399 -30.62 -1.91 -0.89
C THR A 399 -31.05 -2.93 0.14
N THR A 400 -32.12 -2.66 0.92
CA THR A 400 -32.68 -3.62 1.88
C THR A 400 -33.31 -4.81 1.15
N ALA A 401 -34.11 -4.57 0.11
CA ALA A 401 -34.70 -5.64 -0.69
C ALA A 401 -33.62 -6.48 -1.39
N GLY A 402 -32.59 -5.83 -1.94
CA GLY A 402 -31.43 -6.51 -2.54
C GLY A 402 -30.67 -7.38 -1.52
N LEU A 403 -30.47 -6.87 -0.29
CA LEU A 403 -29.83 -7.63 0.78
C LEU A 403 -30.68 -8.82 1.22
N LEU A 404 -31.96 -8.64 1.40
CA LEU A 404 -32.88 -9.74 1.74
C LEU A 404 -32.87 -10.82 0.65
N GLY A 405 -32.96 -10.41 -0.62
CA GLY A 405 -32.83 -11.34 -1.76
C GLY A 405 -31.48 -12.07 -1.75
N ALA A 406 -30.37 -11.37 -1.51
CA ALA A 406 -29.06 -11.97 -1.42
C ALA A 406 -28.95 -12.95 -0.23
N VAL A 407 -29.55 -12.66 0.91
CA VAL A 407 -29.59 -13.56 2.07
C VAL A 407 -30.38 -14.82 1.74
N VAL A 408 -31.54 -14.70 1.08
CA VAL A 408 -32.32 -15.86 0.63
C VAL A 408 -31.49 -16.71 -0.33
N VAL A 409 -30.92 -16.10 -1.36
CA VAL A 409 -30.04 -16.81 -2.31
C VAL A 409 -28.87 -17.47 -1.57
N ALA A 410 -28.20 -16.73 -0.68
CA ALA A 410 -27.09 -17.24 0.12
C ALA A 410 -27.51 -18.40 1.02
N THR A 411 -28.73 -18.47 1.53
CA THR A 411 -29.22 -19.57 2.36
C THR A 411 -29.57 -20.79 1.51
N LEU A 412 -30.12 -20.61 0.32
CA LEU A 412 -30.58 -21.68 -0.54
C LEU A 412 -29.48 -22.29 -1.41
N PHE A 413 -28.56 -21.46 -1.93
CA PHE A 413 -27.51 -21.90 -2.87
C PHE A 413 -26.14 -22.06 -2.19
N GLY A 414 -25.41 -23.10 -2.58
CA GLY A 414 -24.06 -23.42 -2.08
C GLY A 414 -23.58 -24.71 -2.75
N ASP A 415 -22.78 -25.48 -2.05
CA ASP A 415 -22.37 -26.85 -2.38
C ASP A 415 -23.58 -27.81 -2.51
N ALA A 416 -24.66 -27.53 -1.77
CA ALA A 416 -25.97 -28.16 -1.93
C ALA A 416 -27.03 -27.09 -2.17
N THR A 417 -27.98 -27.36 -3.04
CA THR A 417 -29.14 -26.49 -3.27
C THR A 417 -30.29 -26.92 -2.37
N LEU A 418 -30.88 -25.96 -1.65
CA LEU A 418 -32.03 -26.15 -0.77
C LEU A 418 -33.22 -25.41 -1.31
N LEU A 419 -34.41 -25.80 -0.91
CA LEU A 419 -35.68 -25.15 -1.24
C LEU A 419 -36.15 -24.30 -0.04
N LEU A 420 -37.03 -23.33 -0.30
CA LEU A 420 -37.64 -22.53 0.78
C LEU A 420 -38.39 -23.39 1.78
N GLY A 421 -39.00 -24.51 1.34
CA GLY A 421 -39.68 -25.48 2.19
C GLY A 421 -38.70 -26.16 3.18
N ASP A 422 -37.44 -26.39 2.77
CA ASP A 422 -36.43 -26.97 3.65
C ASP A 422 -36.08 -26.03 4.79
N VAL A 423 -35.98 -24.73 4.49
CA VAL A 423 -35.76 -23.69 5.51
C VAL A 423 -36.94 -23.59 6.47
N GLY A 424 -38.19 -23.65 5.94
CA GLY A 424 -39.38 -23.67 6.77
C GLY A 424 -39.44 -24.89 7.70
N ASN A 425 -39.13 -26.08 7.19
CA ASN A 425 -39.03 -27.32 7.98
C ASN A 425 -37.93 -27.25 9.04
N TRP A 426 -36.79 -26.66 8.70
CA TRP A 426 -35.69 -26.47 9.66
C TRP A 426 -36.10 -25.53 10.81
N LEU A 427 -36.73 -24.39 10.49
CA LEU A 427 -37.26 -23.47 11.50
C LEU A 427 -38.33 -24.12 12.40
N ALA A 428 -39.09 -25.06 11.85
CA ALA A 428 -40.11 -25.81 12.59
C ALA A 428 -39.52 -27.03 13.35
N GLY A 429 -38.23 -27.28 13.28
CA GLY A 429 -37.57 -28.46 13.88
C GLY A 429 -37.95 -29.81 13.25
N ARG A 430 -38.42 -29.77 11.96
CA ARG A 430 -38.93 -30.97 11.23
C ARG A 430 -38.03 -31.34 10.04
N SER A 431 -36.86 -30.76 9.91
CA SER A 431 -35.93 -31.05 8.83
C SER A 431 -35.19 -32.37 9.00
N GLY A 432 -34.87 -33.02 7.88
CA GLY A 432 -34.00 -34.20 7.87
C GLY A 432 -32.57 -33.84 8.25
N ARG A 433 -31.78 -34.83 8.72
CA ARG A 433 -30.38 -34.62 9.17
C ARG A 433 -29.49 -33.87 8.22
N PHE A 434 -29.60 -34.11 6.91
CA PHE A 434 -28.82 -33.44 5.89
C PHE A 434 -29.14 -31.95 5.81
N VAL A 435 -30.44 -31.61 5.75
CA VAL A 435 -30.91 -30.20 5.68
C VAL A 435 -30.52 -29.47 6.96
N SER A 436 -30.68 -30.08 8.14
CA SER A 436 -30.24 -29.51 9.41
C SER A 436 -28.75 -29.21 9.38
N TYR A 437 -27.90 -30.18 9.02
CA TYR A 437 -26.46 -29.99 8.94
C TYR A 437 -26.07 -28.84 8.02
N VAL A 438 -26.68 -28.77 6.84
CA VAL A 438 -26.39 -27.70 5.87
C VAL A 438 -26.83 -26.33 6.40
N LEU A 439 -28.00 -26.20 6.99
CA LEU A 439 -28.49 -24.93 7.51
C LEU A 439 -27.81 -24.50 8.81
N ASP A 440 -27.49 -25.43 9.70
CA ASP A 440 -26.74 -25.16 10.95
C ASP A 440 -25.33 -24.60 10.68
N THR A 441 -24.73 -24.98 9.56
CA THR A 441 -23.42 -24.42 9.14
C THR A 441 -23.57 -23.15 8.30
N ARG A 442 -24.62 -23.06 7.45
CA ARG A 442 -24.80 -21.99 6.48
C ARG A 442 -25.39 -20.70 7.07
N VAL A 443 -26.34 -20.84 7.99
CA VAL A 443 -26.99 -19.67 8.62
C VAL A 443 -26.01 -18.82 9.43
N PRO A 444 -25.16 -19.38 10.32
CA PRO A 444 -24.13 -18.60 11.01
C PRO A 444 -23.12 -17.96 10.04
N ARG A 445 -22.79 -18.64 8.96
CA ARG A 445 -21.89 -18.13 7.90
C ARG A 445 -22.49 -16.89 7.22
N VAL A 446 -23.75 -16.91 6.84
CA VAL A 446 -24.47 -15.76 6.26
C VAL A 446 -24.58 -14.63 7.28
N ALA A 447 -24.85 -14.94 8.55
CA ALA A 447 -24.83 -13.94 9.63
C ALA A 447 -23.45 -13.30 9.81
N ALA A 448 -22.37 -14.08 9.72
CA ALA A 448 -21.00 -13.59 9.76
C ALA A 448 -20.73 -12.59 8.62
N ALA A 449 -21.14 -12.93 7.40
CA ALA A 449 -21.00 -12.06 6.22
C ALA A 449 -21.78 -10.75 6.38
N LEU A 450 -23.01 -10.81 6.88
CA LEU A 450 -23.86 -9.64 7.16
C LEU A 450 -23.21 -8.70 8.18
N LEU A 451 -22.86 -9.24 9.35
CA LEU A 451 -22.34 -8.44 10.45
C LEU A 451 -20.95 -7.84 10.13
N ALA A 452 -20.06 -8.64 9.57
CA ALA A 452 -18.72 -8.18 9.19
C ALA A 452 -18.79 -7.12 8.07
N GLY A 453 -19.62 -7.35 7.05
CA GLY A 453 -19.81 -6.40 5.96
C GLY A 453 -20.37 -5.06 6.45
N ALA A 454 -21.37 -5.09 7.31
CA ALA A 454 -21.95 -3.88 7.92
C ALA A 454 -20.91 -3.14 8.78
N ALA A 455 -20.18 -3.86 9.65
CA ALA A 455 -19.20 -3.27 10.55
C ALA A 455 -18.06 -2.59 9.78
N LEU A 456 -17.47 -3.28 8.79
CA LEU A 456 -16.38 -2.74 7.96
C LEU A 456 -16.82 -1.53 7.14
N ALA A 457 -18.03 -1.55 6.58
CA ALA A 457 -18.56 -0.42 5.82
C ALA A 457 -18.82 0.82 6.70
N VAL A 458 -19.37 0.64 7.89
CA VAL A 458 -19.56 1.73 8.86
C VAL A 458 -18.21 2.28 9.33
N ALA A 459 -17.26 1.40 9.67
CA ALA A 459 -15.89 1.80 10.03
C ALA A 459 -15.24 2.62 8.91
N GLY A 460 -15.36 2.15 7.66
CA GLY A 460 -14.88 2.87 6.50
C GLY A 460 -15.50 4.25 6.33
N ALA A 461 -16.83 4.38 6.51
CA ALA A 461 -17.51 5.67 6.44
C ALA A 461 -16.97 6.68 7.46
N VAL A 462 -16.71 6.22 8.68
CA VAL A 462 -16.13 7.04 9.77
C VAL A 462 -14.70 7.46 9.44
N VAL A 463 -13.84 6.52 9.04
CA VAL A 463 -12.44 6.81 8.69
C VAL A 463 -12.35 7.79 7.52
N GLN A 464 -13.17 7.61 6.48
CA GLN A 464 -13.20 8.51 5.33
C GLN A 464 -13.68 9.92 5.69
N ALA A 465 -14.62 10.05 6.65
CA ALA A 465 -15.08 11.34 7.13
C ALA A 465 -14.00 12.05 7.95
N VAL A 466 -13.39 11.36 8.91
CA VAL A 466 -12.37 11.93 9.79
C VAL A 466 -11.09 12.27 9.04
N SER A 467 -10.67 11.43 8.07
CA SER A 467 -9.50 11.69 7.22
C SER A 467 -9.78 12.64 6.06
N ARG A 468 -11.04 13.01 5.82
CA ARG A 468 -11.49 13.77 4.63
C ARG A 468 -10.95 13.20 3.32
N ASN A 469 -10.68 11.93 3.32
CA ASN A 469 -10.14 11.20 2.17
C ASN A 469 -11.13 10.08 1.79
N PRO A 470 -11.78 10.17 0.65
CA PRO A 470 -12.78 9.17 0.23
C PRO A 470 -12.17 7.78 -0.04
N LEU A 471 -10.85 7.69 -0.04
CA LEU A 471 -10.10 6.47 -0.28
C LEU A 471 -9.53 5.86 1.01
N ALA A 472 -9.71 6.53 2.14
CA ALA A 472 -9.24 6.00 3.40
C ALA A 472 -10.07 4.75 3.77
N GLU A 473 -9.36 3.70 4.13
CA GLU A 473 -9.88 2.44 4.62
C GLU A 473 -9.42 2.22 6.05
N PRO A 474 -10.16 1.53 6.91
CA PRO A 474 -9.72 1.23 8.27
C PRO A 474 -8.36 0.54 8.36
N GLY A 475 -8.00 -0.24 7.33
CA GLY A 475 -6.69 -0.87 7.20
C GLY A 475 -5.51 0.11 7.22
N VAL A 476 -5.69 1.31 6.68
CA VAL A 476 -4.66 2.37 6.66
C VAL A 476 -4.25 2.82 8.08
N LEU A 477 -5.10 2.60 9.09
CA LEU A 477 -4.76 2.86 10.49
C LEU A 477 -3.88 1.77 11.14
N GLY A 478 -3.40 0.78 10.37
CA GLY A 478 -2.60 -0.32 10.88
C GLY A 478 -3.37 -1.37 11.66
N VAL A 479 -4.68 -1.18 11.90
CA VAL A 479 -5.53 -2.06 12.72
C VAL A 479 -5.60 -3.47 12.16
N VAL A 480 -5.82 -3.58 10.85
CA VAL A 480 -5.94 -4.87 10.15
C VAL A 480 -4.63 -5.65 10.17
N SER A 481 -3.50 -4.97 9.89
CA SER A 481 -2.18 -5.62 9.93
C SER A 481 -1.75 -5.96 11.35
N GLY A 482 -2.10 -5.12 12.35
CA GLY A 482 -1.89 -5.44 13.76
C GLY A 482 -2.67 -6.68 14.20
N ALA A 483 -3.93 -6.79 13.77
CA ALA A 483 -4.73 -8.01 13.98
C ALA A 483 -4.07 -9.21 13.32
N GLY A 484 -3.52 -9.04 12.11
CA GLY A 484 -2.75 -10.05 11.40
C GLY A 484 -1.54 -10.53 12.18
N VAL A 485 -0.77 -9.62 12.79
CA VAL A 485 0.36 -9.98 13.65
C VAL A 485 -0.08 -10.86 14.79
N GLY A 486 -1.12 -10.46 15.54
CA GLY A 486 -1.63 -11.22 16.67
C GLY A 486 -2.10 -12.63 16.27
N ALA A 487 -2.93 -12.72 15.24
CA ALA A 487 -3.48 -13.98 14.78
C ALA A 487 -2.42 -14.92 14.19
N VAL A 488 -1.56 -14.40 13.29
CA VAL A 488 -0.53 -15.22 12.63
C VAL A 488 0.49 -15.70 13.65
N ALA A 489 0.90 -14.90 14.63
CA ALA A 489 1.79 -15.32 15.70
C ALA A 489 1.24 -16.53 16.47
N VAL A 490 -0.07 -16.52 16.77
CA VAL A 490 -0.71 -17.66 17.42
C VAL A 490 -0.82 -18.86 16.48
N LEU A 491 -1.22 -18.64 15.22
CA LEU A 491 -1.38 -19.70 14.23
C LEU A 491 -0.08 -20.44 13.91
N THR A 492 1.06 -19.74 13.97
CA THR A 492 2.38 -20.31 13.65
C THR A 492 3.05 -20.96 14.84
N VAL A 493 2.75 -20.52 16.07
CA VAL A 493 3.44 -20.98 17.29
C VAL A 493 2.61 -21.99 18.10
N VAL A 494 1.27 -21.84 18.11
CA VAL A 494 0.39 -22.68 18.95
C VAL A 494 -0.31 -23.74 18.10
N PRO A 495 0.04 -25.03 18.25
CA PRO A 495 -0.66 -26.10 17.54
C PRO A 495 -2.14 -26.15 17.95
N LEU A 496 -3.04 -26.31 16.98
CA LEU A 496 -4.48 -26.43 17.19
C LEU A 496 -5.09 -25.28 18.02
N ALA A 497 -4.59 -24.06 17.81
CA ALA A 497 -5.09 -22.87 18.50
C ALA A 497 -6.62 -22.73 18.34
N SER A 498 -7.32 -22.46 19.45
CA SER A 498 -8.76 -22.26 19.44
C SER A 498 -9.13 -20.95 18.74
N PHE A 499 -10.36 -20.89 18.22
CA PHE A 499 -10.89 -19.65 17.63
C PHE A 499 -10.75 -18.45 18.57
N TRP A 500 -11.06 -18.62 19.85
CA TRP A 500 -11.00 -17.55 20.86
C TRP A 500 -9.58 -17.04 21.11
N LEU A 501 -8.58 -17.94 21.06
CA LEU A 501 -7.18 -17.55 21.20
C LEU A 501 -6.71 -16.76 19.98
N ILE A 502 -7.06 -17.22 18.76
CA ILE A 502 -6.72 -16.51 17.51
C ILE A 502 -7.46 -15.17 17.44
N GLY A 503 -8.78 -15.14 17.72
CA GLY A 503 -9.57 -13.93 17.70
C GLY A 503 -9.16 -12.94 18.79
N GLY A 504 -8.87 -13.42 19.99
CA GLY A 504 -8.38 -12.59 21.10
C GLY A 504 -7.01 -11.98 20.81
N SER A 505 -6.08 -12.75 20.25
CA SER A 505 -4.77 -12.24 19.82
C SER A 505 -4.88 -11.24 18.66
N ALA A 506 -5.82 -11.47 17.74
CA ALA A 506 -6.13 -10.50 16.69
C ALA A 506 -6.65 -9.16 17.25
N LEU A 507 -7.59 -9.23 18.21
CA LEU A 507 -8.09 -8.03 18.92
C LEU A 507 -6.98 -7.30 19.67
N ALA A 508 -6.12 -8.03 20.37
CA ALA A 508 -4.97 -7.46 21.08
C ALA A 508 -3.98 -6.79 20.12
N GLY A 509 -3.65 -7.44 19.00
CA GLY A 509 -2.78 -6.89 17.98
C GLY A 509 -3.38 -5.65 17.30
N ALA A 510 -4.68 -5.64 17.01
CA ALA A 510 -5.40 -4.49 16.49
C ALA A 510 -5.38 -3.30 17.47
N ALA A 511 -5.64 -3.57 18.76
CA ALA A 511 -5.61 -2.55 19.82
C ALA A 511 -4.20 -1.98 20.01
N ALA A 512 -3.17 -2.83 20.00
CA ALA A 512 -1.78 -2.41 20.12
C ALA A 512 -1.36 -1.51 18.94
N ALA A 513 -1.71 -1.89 17.70
CA ALA A 513 -1.43 -1.07 16.52
C ALA A 513 -2.17 0.27 16.58
N ALA A 514 -3.45 0.29 16.95
CA ALA A 514 -4.22 1.51 17.12
C ALA A 514 -3.63 2.40 18.21
N ALA A 515 -3.27 1.85 19.37
CA ALA A 515 -2.61 2.57 20.45
C ALA A 515 -1.29 3.21 20.01
N LEU A 516 -0.48 2.45 19.23
CA LEU A 516 0.76 2.96 18.66
C LEU A 516 0.50 4.14 17.73
N VAL A 517 -0.43 3.99 16.77
CA VAL A 517 -0.78 5.05 15.81
C VAL A 517 -1.30 6.30 16.52
N PHE A 518 -2.26 6.13 17.42
CA PHE A 518 -2.85 7.26 18.14
C PHE A 518 -1.85 7.90 19.11
N GLY A 519 -1.05 7.10 19.82
CA GLY A 519 -0.01 7.60 20.74
C GLY A 519 1.07 8.41 20.01
N LEU A 520 1.52 7.96 18.84
CA LEU A 520 2.49 8.69 18.02
C LEU A 520 1.87 9.96 17.39
N ALA A 521 0.60 9.89 16.95
CA ALA A 521 -0.10 11.02 16.34
C ALA A 521 -0.47 12.09 17.38
N ALA A 522 -0.88 11.70 18.60
CA ALA A 522 -1.32 12.61 19.67
C ALA A 522 -0.23 13.54 20.18
N ARG A 523 1.05 13.16 20.11
CA ARG A 523 2.18 13.96 20.60
C ARG A 523 2.28 15.37 19.97
N ARG A 524 1.68 15.60 18.81
CA ARG A 524 1.70 16.88 18.08
C ARG A 524 0.33 17.27 17.50
N GLY A 525 -0.76 16.84 18.13
CA GLY A 525 -2.13 16.99 17.64
C GLY A 525 -2.50 15.87 16.64
N LEU A 526 -3.76 15.42 16.68
CA LEU A 526 -4.29 14.39 15.80
C LEU A 526 -4.59 14.96 14.39
N GLU A 527 -3.54 15.44 13.72
CA GLU A 527 -3.63 15.99 12.36
C GLU A 527 -3.83 14.86 11.34
N GLN A 528 -4.70 15.07 10.36
CA GLN A 528 -5.12 14.04 9.40
C GLN A 528 -3.96 13.45 8.61
N ASN A 529 -3.11 14.30 8.02
CA ASN A 529 -1.99 13.84 7.20
C ASN A 529 -1.00 13.00 8.02
N ARG A 530 -0.72 13.43 9.25
CA ARG A 530 0.18 12.71 10.17
C ARG A 530 -0.39 11.37 10.58
N LEU A 531 -1.69 11.33 10.91
CA LEU A 531 -2.36 10.09 11.31
C LEU A 531 -2.34 9.06 10.18
N VAL A 532 -2.60 9.48 8.95
CA VAL A 532 -2.53 8.60 7.76
C VAL A 532 -1.10 8.10 7.52
N LEU A 533 -0.10 8.97 7.59
CA LEU A 533 1.30 8.58 7.36
C LEU A 533 1.82 7.62 8.42
N ILE A 534 1.54 7.88 9.71
CA ILE A 534 1.92 6.98 10.81
C ILE A 534 1.18 5.66 10.66
N GLY A 535 -0.12 5.70 10.36
CA GLY A 535 -0.94 4.52 10.11
C GLY A 535 -0.40 3.65 8.97
N MET A 536 -0.03 4.26 7.84
CA MET A 536 0.63 3.56 6.72
C MET A 536 1.97 2.95 7.13
N GLY A 537 2.77 3.65 7.93
CA GLY A 537 4.02 3.12 8.47
C GLY A 537 3.78 1.89 9.37
N VAL A 538 2.83 1.99 10.32
CA VAL A 538 2.48 0.87 11.20
C VAL A 538 1.88 -0.29 10.40
N HIS A 539 1.01 -0.01 9.42
CA HIS A 539 0.46 -1.03 8.51
C HIS A 539 1.57 -1.79 7.77
N ALA A 540 2.52 -1.08 7.18
CA ALA A 540 3.63 -1.68 6.46
C ALA A 540 4.55 -2.49 7.36
N GLY A 541 4.94 -1.95 8.52
CA GLY A 541 5.79 -2.65 9.49
C GLY A 541 5.12 -3.91 10.06
N ALA A 542 3.84 -3.82 10.42
CA ALA A 542 3.07 -4.97 10.89
C ALA A 542 2.90 -6.02 9.76
N GLY A 543 2.65 -5.58 8.51
CA GLY A 543 2.59 -6.48 7.35
C GLY A 543 3.91 -7.20 7.10
N ALA A 544 5.04 -6.50 7.19
CA ALA A 544 6.36 -7.11 7.07
C ALA A 544 6.62 -8.13 8.18
N PHE A 545 6.19 -7.85 9.41
CA PHE A 545 6.31 -8.80 10.52
C PHE A 545 5.42 -10.03 10.33
N VAL A 546 4.20 -9.87 9.81
CA VAL A 546 3.35 -10.99 9.39
C VAL A 546 4.04 -11.84 8.33
N SER A 547 4.61 -11.21 7.29
CA SER A 547 5.36 -11.93 6.25
C SER A 547 6.56 -12.69 6.82
N LEU A 548 7.28 -12.10 7.79
CA LEU A 548 8.38 -12.77 8.48
C LEU A 548 7.91 -14.03 9.22
N LEU A 549 6.83 -13.92 9.99
CA LEU A 549 6.27 -15.08 10.72
C LEU A 549 5.87 -16.21 9.78
N ILE A 550 5.25 -15.86 8.64
CA ILE A 550 4.83 -16.84 7.63
C ILE A 550 6.03 -17.53 6.99
N VAL A 551 7.05 -16.76 6.57
CA VAL A 551 8.25 -17.32 5.92
C VAL A 551 9.06 -18.22 6.84
N LEU A 552 9.05 -17.94 8.16
CA LEU A 552 9.77 -18.75 9.15
C LEU A 552 8.99 -19.98 9.61
N THR A 553 7.76 -20.19 9.13
CA THR A 553 6.92 -21.33 9.54
C THR A 553 6.92 -22.45 8.50
N ASP A 554 6.36 -23.61 8.87
CA ASP A 554 6.21 -24.74 7.97
C ASP A 554 5.08 -24.49 6.93
N PRO A 555 5.08 -25.21 5.77
CA PRO A 555 4.11 -24.99 4.68
C PRO A 555 2.63 -25.18 5.08
N TYR A 556 2.36 -26.01 6.10
CA TYR A 556 0.99 -26.23 6.56
C TYR A 556 0.45 -25.02 7.34
N ASN A 557 1.25 -24.46 8.24
CA ASN A 557 0.90 -23.26 8.97
C ASN A 557 0.95 -22.01 8.08
N GLU A 558 1.84 -21.98 7.08
CA GLU A 558 1.82 -20.96 6.00
C GLU A 558 0.43 -20.91 5.34
N THR A 559 -0.09 -22.06 4.88
CA THR A 559 -1.40 -22.13 4.22
C THR A 559 -2.54 -21.67 5.14
N LYS A 560 -2.51 -22.06 6.44
CA LYS A 560 -3.49 -21.59 7.43
C LYS A 560 -3.44 -20.08 7.64
N ALA A 561 -2.23 -19.52 7.78
CA ALA A 561 -2.04 -18.09 7.97
C ALA A 561 -2.54 -17.32 6.75
N LEU A 562 -2.22 -17.76 5.53
CA LEU A 562 -2.71 -17.17 4.29
C LEU A 562 -4.23 -17.25 4.16
N ALA A 563 -4.84 -18.38 4.53
CA ALA A 563 -6.30 -18.54 4.54
C ALA A 563 -6.97 -17.58 5.53
N TRP A 564 -6.39 -17.40 6.73
CA TRP A 564 -6.89 -16.46 7.72
C TRP A 564 -6.76 -15.01 7.25
N LEU A 565 -5.62 -14.64 6.64
CA LEU A 565 -5.39 -13.33 6.05
C LEU A 565 -6.29 -13.07 4.82
N GLY A 566 -6.71 -14.12 4.14
CA GLY A 566 -7.69 -14.02 3.05
C GLY A 566 -9.11 -13.71 3.50
N GLY A 567 -9.40 -13.80 4.79
CA GLY A 567 -10.72 -13.59 5.39
C GLY A 567 -11.74 -14.64 4.97
N SER A 568 -12.31 -15.36 5.91
CA SER A 568 -13.24 -16.45 5.64
C SER A 568 -14.41 -16.46 6.64
N THR A 569 -15.60 -16.64 6.09
CA THR A 569 -16.82 -16.89 6.83
C THR A 569 -17.07 -18.39 7.05
N TYR A 570 -16.25 -19.24 6.44
CA TYR A 570 -16.38 -20.70 6.51
C TYR A 570 -16.19 -21.24 7.92
N GLY A 571 -17.06 -22.18 8.32
CA GLY A 571 -16.99 -22.87 9.61
C GLY A 571 -17.32 -21.98 10.82
N ARG A 572 -17.93 -20.81 10.60
CA ARG A 572 -18.31 -19.92 11.70
C ARG A 572 -19.58 -20.39 12.39
N THR A 573 -19.56 -20.27 13.73
CA THR A 573 -20.68 -20.53 14.62
C THR A 573 -21.20 -19.24 15.24
N PHE A 574 -22.45 -19.21 15.77
CA PHE A 574 -23.00 -18.00 16.36
C PHE A 574 -22.18 -17.41 17.52
N PRO A 575 -21.59 -18.20 18.45
CA PRO A 575 -20.72 -17.64 19.49
C PRO A 575 -19.53 -16.90 18.94
N GLU A 576 -18.96 -17.32 17.82
CA GLU A 576 -17.81 -16.69 17.19
C GLU A 576 -18.11 -15.31 16.57
N LEU A 577 -19.40 -14.98 16.41
CA LEU A 577 -19.86 -13.67 15.91
C LEU A 577 -19.95 -12.62 17.03
N LEU A 578 -19.82 -13.04 18.30
CA LEU A 578 -19.96 -12.15 19.45
C LEU A 578 -19.06 -10.89 19.37
N PRO A 579 -17.77 -10.97 18.97
CA PRO A 579 -16.92 -9.77 18.88
C PRO A 579 -17.46 -8.70 17.94
N VAL A 580 -17.91 -9.08 16.75
CA VAL A 580 -18.46 -8.13 15.75
C VAL A 580 -19.85 -7.64 16.16
N LEU A 581 -20.65 -8.48 16.78
CA LEU A 581 -21.99 -8.08 17.28
C LEU A 581 -21.87 -7.05 18.40
N VAL A 582 -21.00 -7.29 19.38
CA VAL A 582 -20.72 -6.33 20.47
C VAL A 582 -20.20 -5.00 19.91
N ALA A 583 -19.25 -5.07 18.96
CA ALA A 583 -18.73 -3.88 18.31
C ALA A 583 -19.83 -3.05 17.62
N LEU A 584 -20.77 -3.69 16.91
CA LEU A 584 -21.90 -3.02 16.28
C LEU A 584 -22.88 -2.44 17.31
N VAL A 585 -23.25 -3.22 18.34
CA VAL A 585 -24.20 -2.79 19.39
C VAL A 585 -23.65 -1.57 20.15
N VAL A 586 -22.34 -1.51 20.37
CA VAL A 586 -21.69 -0.36 21.04
C VAL A 586 -21.54 0.82 20.07
N ALA A 587 -21.03 0.57 18.86
CA ALA A 587 -20.64 1.65 17.97
C ALA A 587 -21.83 2.36 17.31
N LEU A 588 -22.88 1.64 16.90
CA LEU A 588 -23.99 2.23 16.15
C LEU A 588 -24.78 3.30 16.95
N PRO A 589 -25.16 3.07 18.22
CA PRO A 589 -25.80 4.11 19.03
C PRO A 589 -24.92 5.35 19.23
N VAL A 590 -23.63 5.14 19.53
CA VAL A 590 -22.69 6.24 19.72
C VAL A 590 -22.53 7.06 18.44
N LEU A 591 -22.38 6.40 17.27
CA LEU A 591 -22.32 7.07 15.97
C LEU A 591 -23.62 7.78 15.60
N ALA A 592 -24.77 7.25 16.02
CA ALA A 592 -26.07 7.91 15.84
C ALA A 592 -26.17 9.22 16.65
N VAL A 593 -25.55 9.28 17.83
CA VAL A 593 -25.45 10.51 18.62
C VAL A 593 -24.44 11.46 17.97
N MET A 594 -23.25 10.97 17.60
CA MET A 594 -22.14 11.77 17.04
C MET A 594 -22.28 12.09 15.55
N ARG A 595 -23.45 11.89 14.96
CA ARG A 595 -23.67 12.11 13.50
C ARG A 595 -23.44 13.56 13.05
N ARG A 596 -23.73 14.55 13.93
CA ARG A 596 -23.53 15.98 13.65
C ARG A 596 -22.06 16.33 13.62
N GLU A 597 -21.32 15.86 14.59
CA GLU A 597 -19.87 16.02 14.69
C GLU A 597 -19.17 15.38 13.49
N LEU A 598 -19.68 14.21 13.04
CA LEU A 598 -19.15 13.52 11.87
C LEU A 598 -19.39 14.33 10.58
N ASP A 599 -20.58 14.95 10.43
CA ASP A 599 -20.86 15.84 9.30
C ASP A 599 -19.96 17.09 9.33
N LEU A 600 -19.74 17.70 10.50
CA LEU A 600 -18.92 18.90 10.67
C LEU A 600 -17.44 18.63 10.38
N ILE A 601 -16.86 17.56 10.96
CA ILE A 601 -15.43 17.19 10.76
C ILE A 601 -15.13 16.88 9.29
N GLY A 602 -16.12 16.37 8.56
CA GLY A 602 -16.02 16.10 7.13
C GLY A 602 -15.94 17.36 6.25
N LEU A 603 -16.22 18.56 6.77
CA LEU A 603 -16.18 19.82 6.01
C LEU A 603 -14.76 20.39 6.00
N ASP A 604 -14.30 20.87 7.15
CA ASP A 604 -12.99 21.51 7.34
C ASP A 604 -12.49 21.38 8.79
N ASN A 605 -11.38 22.08 9.15
CA ASN A 605 -10.85 22.09 10.52
C ASN A 605 -11.36 23.28 11.35
N GLU A 606 -11.78 24.35 10.70
CA GLU A 606 -12.11 25.62 11.37
C GLU A 606 -13.57 25.64 11.80
N THR A 607 -14.50 25.26 10.90
CA THR A 607 -15.95 25.27 11.16
C THR A 607 -16.34 24.47 12.41
N PRO A 608 -15.88 23.21 12.62
CA PRO A 608 -16.21 22.48 13.84
C PRO A 608 -15.66 23.16 15.10
N ALA A 609 -14.45 23.71 15.02
CA ALA A 609 -13.81 24.39 16.16
C ALA A 609 -14.59 25.67 16.55
N LEU A 610 -15.03 26.47 15.57
CA LEU A 610 -15.86 27.65 15.79
C LEU A 610 -17.23 27.31 16.41
N LEU A 611 -17.75 26.11 16.11
CA LEU A 611 -19.01 25.59 16.68
C LEU A 611 -18.81 24.87 18.02
N GLY A 612 -17.60 24.95 18.64
CA GLY A 612 -17.30 24.41 19.96
C GLY A 612 -16.98 22.92 19.99
N VAL A 613 -16.78 22.26 18.85
CA VAL A 613 -16.39 20.83 18.79
C VAL A 613 -14.91 20.68 19.18
N ARG A 614 -14.64 19.84 20.17
CA ARG A 614 -13.28 19.47 20.57
C ARG A 614 -12.67 18.50 19.56
N LEU A 615 -12.07 19.02 18.48
CA LEU A 615 -11.59 18.23 17.32
C LEU A 615 -10.75 17.02 17.71
N GLY A 616 -9.78 17.16 18.62
CA GLY A 616 -8.90 16.07 19.03
C GLY A 616 -9.66 14.90 19.68
N ALA A 617 -10.48 15.22 20.69
CA ALA A 617 -11.26 14.21 21.42
C ALA A 617 -12.31 13.55 20.52
N THR A 618 -12.99 14.33 19.67
CA THR A 618 -14.02 13.82 18.76
C THR A 618 -13.41 12.92 17.70
N ARG A 619 -12.27 13.30 17.10
CA ARG A 619 -11.54 12.45 16.16
C ARG A 619 -11.09 11.15 16.80
N LEU A 620 -10.49 11.23 17.99
CA LEU A 620 -10.05 10.05 18.72
C LEU A 620 -11.23 9.12 19.01
N GLY A 621 -12.35 9.63 19.50
CA GLY A 621 -13.55 8.84 19.78
C GLY A 621 -14.11 8.15 18.53
N LEU A 622 -14.28 8.90 17.42
CA LEU A 622 -14.76 8.36 16.16
C LEU A 622 -13.83 7.29 15.58
N LEU A 623 -12.51 7.55 15.62
CA LEU A 623 -11.53 6.57 15.13
C LEU A 623 -11.47 5.34 16.03
N SER A 624 -11.62 5.49 17.36
CA SER A 624 -11.71 4.34 18.27
C SER A 624 -12.92 3.46 17.98
N LEU A 625 -14.07 4.05 17.63
CA LEU A 625 -15.24 3.29 17.19
C LEU A 625 -14.99 2.56 15.86
N ALA A 626 -14.30 3.20 14.90
CA ALA A 626 -13.91 2.55 13.66
C ALA A 626 -12.94 1.39 13.90
N VAL A 627 -11.98 1.54 14.83
CA VAL A 627 -11.07 0.48 15.26
C VAL A 627 -11.84 -0.68 15.89
N LEU A 628 -12.78 -0.38 16.80
CA LEU A 628 -13.61 -1.40 17.47
C LEU A 628 -14.41 -2.22 16.44
N LEU A 629 -15.08 -1.55 15.49
CA LEU A 629 -15.84 -2.20 14.41
C LEU A 629 -14.95 -3.08 13.53
N THR A 630 -13.78 -2.56 13.15
CA THR A 630 -12.84 -3.27 12.28
C THR A 630 -12.21 -4.47 13.00
N ALA A 631 -11.74 -4.26 14.24
CA ALA A 631 -11.15 -5.32 15.04
C ALA A 631 -12.15 -6.44 15.36
N GLY A 632 -13.40 -6.09 15.71
CA GLY A 632 -14.48 -7.06 15.93
C GLY A 632 -14.79 -7.87 14.66
N ALA A 633 -14.85 -7.22 13.48
CA ALA A 633 -15.06 -7.91 12.21
C ALA A 633 -13.88 -8.85 11.87
N VAL A 634 -12.65 -8.35 11.99
CA VAL A 634 -11.44 -9.14 11.69
C VAL A 634 -11.27 -10.32 12.66
N ALA A 635 -11.57 -10.16 13.95
CA ALA A 635 -11.54 -11.24 14.91
C ALA A 635 -12.57 -12.36 14.57
N ALA A 636 -13.75 -11.96 14.04
CA ALA A 636 -14.79 -12.91 13.68
C ALA A 636 -14.53 -13.65 12.37
N VAL A 637 -14.07 -12.95 11.32
CA VAL A 637 -14.02 -13.50 9.95
C VAL A 637 -12.64 -13.37 9.26
N GLY A 638 -11.62 -12.92 9.97
CA GLY A 638 -10.31 -12.62 9.37
C GLY A 638 -10.32 -11.31 8.57
N VAL A 639 -9.30 -11.10 7.76
CA VAL A 639 -9.09 -9.84 7.03
C VAL A 639 -9.97 -9.78 5.78
N ILE A 640 -10.88 -8.81 5.72
CA ILE A 640 -11.70 -8.51 4.54
C ILE A 640 -11.42 -7.06 4.12
N GLY A 641 -10.78 -6.89 2.96
CA GLY A 641 -10.49 -5.60 2.37
C GLY A 641 -11.62 -5.08 1.46
N PHE A 642 -11.48 -3.85 0.98
CA PHE A 642 -12.36 -3.17 0.03
C PHE A 642 -13.75 -2.78 0.52
N VAL A 643 -14.36 -3.49 1.45
CA VAL A 643 -15.71 -3.21 1.93
C VAL A 643 -15.81 -1.82 2.54
N GLY A 644 -14.84 -1.47 3.39
CA GLY A 644 -14.73 -0.16 4.02
C GLY A 644 -14.40 0.98 3.05
N LEU A 645 -13.91 0.66 1.85
CA LEU A 645 -13.64 1.62 0.80
C LEU A 645 -14.86 1.84 -0.10
N VAL A 646 -15.39 0.75 -0.65
CA VAL A 646 -16.39 0.75 -1.73
C VAL A 646 -17.79 1.12 -1.21
N ALA A 647 -18.24 0.49 -0.14
CA ALA A 647 -19.61 0.65 0.35
C ALA A 647 -19.95 2.10 0.77
N PRO A 648 -19.10 2.81 1.56
CA PRO A 648 -19.36 4.21 1.89
C PRO A 648 -19.26 5.15 0.69
N HIS A 649 -18.36 4.84 -0.25
CA HIS A 649 -18.23 5.62 -1.47
C HIS A 649 -19.49 5.51 -2.34
N ALA A 650 -19.99 4.30 -2.56
CA ALA A 650 -21.25 4.05 -3.27
C ALA A 650 -22.43 4.70 -2.55
N ALA A 651 -22.49 4.58 -1.22
CA ALA A 651 -23.54 5.22 -0.43
C ALA A 651 -23.59 6.74 -0.64
N ARG A 652 -22.41 7.42 -0.58
CA ARG A 652 -22.36 8.87 -0.84
C ARG A 652 -22.80 9.26 -2.24
N ALA A 653 -22.47 8.46 -3.24
CA ALA A 653 -22.92 8.68 -4.61
C ALA A 653 -24.46 8.58 -4.75
N LEU A 654 -25.09 7.68 -3.98
CA LEU A 654 -26.52 7.41 -4.03
C LEU A 654 -27.36 8.39 -3.18
N VAL A 655 -26.93 8.66 -1.92
CA VAL A 655 -27.76 9.40 -0.95
C VAL A 655 -27.20 10.75 -0.51
N GLY A 656 -26.04 11.16 -1.06
CA GLY A 656 -25.37 12.41 -0.70
C GLY A 656 -24.43 12.26 0.50
N ARG A 657 -23.95 13.39 1.08
CA ARG A 657 -22.85 13.37 2.06
C ARG A 657 -23.29 13.32 3.53
N ARG A 658 -24.60 13.48 3.86
CA ARG A 658 -25.09 13.49 5.24
C ARG A 658 -24.94 12.11 5.88
N HIS A 659 -24.24 12.00 6.99
CA HIS A 659 -23.96 10.72 7.67
C HIS A 659 -25.21 10.04 8.20
N THR A 660 -26.28 10.78 8.49
CA THR A 660 -27.59 10.21 8.81
C THR A 660 -28.14 9.28 7.71
N ARG A 661 -27.72 9.49 6.45
CA ARG A 661 -28.13 8.67 5.29
C ARG A 661 -27.01 7.73 4.84
N VAL A 662 -25.75 8.20 4.95
CA VAL A 662 -24.60 7.44 4.50
C VAL A 662 -24.37 6.21 5.36
N LEU A 663 -24.44 6.32 6.70
CA LEU A 663 -24.14 5.20 7.59
C LEU A 663 -25.08 3.99 7.36
N PRO A 664 -26.43 4.12 7.36
CA PRO A 664 -27.30 2.96 7.16
C PRO A 664 -27.17 2.38 5.75
N VAL A 665 -27.04 3.20 4.71
CA VAL A 665 -26.87 2.69 3.34
C VAL A 665 -25.51 2.04 3.15
N SER A 666 -24.46 2.56 3.79
CA SER A 666 -23.14 1.92 3.78
C SER A 666 -23.17 0.55 4.45
N ALA A 667 -23.82 0.43 5.61
CA ALA A 667 -23.97 -0.84 6.31
C ALA A 667 -24.68 -1.89 5.43
N LEU A 668 -25.79 -1.51 4.78
CA LEU A 668 -26.51 -2.41 3.88
C LEU A 668 -25.70 -2.81 2.65
N LEU A 669 -25.02 -1.85 2.02
CA LEU A 669 -24.18 -2.13 0.85
C LEU A 669 -22.97 -2.99 1.21
N GLY A 670 -22.35 -2.75 2.37
CA GLY A 670 -21.23 -3.57 2.84
C GLY A 670 -21.66 -5.00 3.16
N ALA A 671 -22.80 -5.15 3.86
CA ALA A 671 -23.39 -6.47 4.11
C ALA A 671 -23.72 -7.18 2.79
N LEU A 672 -24.36 -6.50 1.84
CA LEU A 672 -24.68 -7.03 0.51
C LEU A 672 -23.42 -7.50 -0.23
N LEU A 673 -22.38 -6.67 -0.26
CA LEU A 673 -21.12 -6.99 -0.94
C LEU A 673 -20.48 -8.26 -0.36
N VAL A 674 -20.42 -8.39 0.97
CA VAL A 674 -19.80 -9.54 1.61
C VAL A 674 -20.65 -10.79 1.45
N VAL A 675 -21.98 -10.73 1.57
CA VAL A 675 -22.90 -11.86 1.35
C VAL A 675 -22.82 -12.36 -0.10
N VAL A 676 -22.81 -11.46 -1.08
CA VAL A 676 -22.67 -11.83 -2.49
C VAL A 676 -21.29 -12.47 -2.74
N SER A 677 -20.22 -11.85 -2.24
CA SER A 677 -18.86 -12.40 -2.38
C SER A 677 -18.73 -13.78 -1.74
N ASP A 678 -19.30 -13.98 -0.54
CA ASP A 678 -19.31 -15.29 0.12
C ASP A 678 -20.08 -16.33 -0.69
N THR A 679 -21.25 -15.95 -1.21
CA THR A 679 -22.09 -16.86 -2.02
C THR A 679 -21.37 -17.27 -3.31
N VAL A 680 -20.78 -16.32 -4.01
CA VAL A 680 -19.98 -16.59 -5.22
C VAL A 680 -18.78 -17.49 -4.89
N GLY A 681 -18.05 -17.19 -3.79
CA GLY A 681 -16.85 -17.93 -3.39
C GLY A 681 -17.08 -19.41 -3.08
N ARG A 682 -18.27 -19.78 -2.63
CA ARG A 682 -18.63 -21.17 -2.32
C ARG A 682 -19.39 -21.89 -3.43
N THR A 683 -19.84 -21.17 -4.47
CA THR A 683 -20.63 -21.78 -5.56
C THR A 683 -19.83 -21.99 -6.84
N VAL A 684 -18.94 -21.04 -7.19
CA VAL A 684 -18.27 -21.02 -8.51
C VAL A 684 -17.31 -22.21 -8.72
N ILE A 685 -16.62 -22.64 -7.67
CA ILE A 685 -15.63 -23.72 -7.74
C ILE A 685 -15.92 -24.85 -6.74
N ALA A 686 -17.19 -25.01 -6.35
CA ALA A 686 -17.57 -26.07 -5.40
C ALA A 686 -16.99 -27.44 -5.82
N PRO A 687 -16.50 -28.27 -4.88
CA PRO A 687 -16.53 -28.12 -3.44
C PRO A 687 -15.42 -27.25 -2.83
N ALA A 688 -14.44 -26.81 -3.63
CA ALA A 688 -13.43 -25.86 -3.18
C ALA A 688 -14.08 -24.49 -2.91
N GLN A 689 -13.47 -23.71 -2.00
CA GLN A 689 -14.04 -22.44 -1.57
C GLN A 689 -12.99 -21.33 -1.65
N ILE A 690 -13.40 -20.18 -2.17
CA ILE A 690 -12.56 -18.99 -2.23
C ILE A 690 -12.80 -18.16 -0.98
N PRO A 691 -11.75 -17.74 -0.23
CA PRO A 691 -11.91 -16.80 0.88
C PRO A 691 -12.59 -15.51 0.46
N VAL A 692 -13.55 -15.08 1.26
CA VAL A 692 -14.45 -13.96 0.93
C VAL A 692 -13.71 -12.63 0.76
N GLY A 693 -12.65 -12.40 1.55
CA GLY A 693 -11.87 -11.16 1.47
C GLY A 693 -11.10 -11.01 0.15
N LEU A 694 -10.69 -12.12 -0.47
CA LEU A 694 -10.05 -12.10 -1.78
C LEU A 694 -11.06 -11.76 -2.89
N LEU A 695 -12.29 -12.29 -2.77
CA LEU A 695 -13.37 -11.98 -3.73
C LEU A 695 -13.88 -10.56 -3.60
N THR A 696 -13.97 -10.01 -2.39
CA THR A 696 -14.34 -8.59 -2.22
C THR A 696 -13.34 -7.66 -2.90
N ALA A 697 -12.04 -8.01 -2.91
CA ALA A 697 -11.01 -7.28 -3.65
C ALA A 697 -11.20 -7.39 -5.17
N VAL A 698 -11.47 -8.60 -5.68
CA VAL A 698 -11.69 -8.85 -7.12
C VAL A 698 -12.97 -8.16 -7.63
N ILE A 699 -14.03 -8.14 -6.84
CA ILE A 699 -15.30 -7.46 -7.19
C ILE A 699 -15.19 -5.94 -7.00
N GLY A 700 -14.53 -5.50 -5.93
CA GLY A 700 -14.44 -4.09 -5.56
C GLY A 700 -13.53 -3.28 -6.49
N ALA A 701 -12.44 -3.87 -6.98
CA ALA A 701 -11.49 -3.16 -7.82
C ALA A 701 -12.05 -2.71 -9.18
N PRO A 702 -12.77 -3.55 -9.96
CA PRO A 702 -13.42 -3.09 -11.19
C PRO A 702 -14.42 -1.96 -10.96
N TYR A 703 -15.19 -2.02 -9.87
CA TYR A 703 -16.09 -0.93 -9.48
C TYR A 703 -15.31 0.38 -9.25
N PHE A 704 -14.19 0.29 -8.55
CA PHE A 704 -13.38 1.46 -8.25
C PHE A 704 -12.70 2.04 -9.51
N ILE A 705 -12.22 1.17 -10.40
CA ILE A 705 -11.66 1.54 -11.70
C ILE A 705 -12.74 2.23 -12.57
N TRP A 706 -13.95 1.67 -12.61
CA TRP A 706 -15.08 2.25 -13.33
C TRP A 706 -15.45 3.64 -12.79
N LEU A 707 -15.42 3.80 -11.48
CA LEU A 707 -15.71 5.05 -10.80
C LEU A 707 -14.68 6.13 -11.14
N LEU A 708 -13.40 5.78 -11.16
CA LEU A 708 -12.31 6.66 -11.63
C LEU A 708 -12.48 7.02 -13.11
N TRP A 709 -12.94 6.07 -13.92
CA TRP A 709 -13.22 6.31 -15.33
C TRP A 709 -14.42 7.23 -15.53
N ARG A 710 -15.49 7.06 -14.77
CA ARG A 710 -16.70 7.91 -14.85
C ARG A 710 -16.42 9.35 -14.39
N SER A 711 -15.65 9.56 -13.34
CA SER A 711 -15.27 10.90 -12.87
C SER A 711 -14.48 11.73 -13.93
N ARG A 712 -14.05 11.08 -15.03
CA ARG A 712 -13.44 11.75 -16.20
C ARG A 712 -14.42 12.51 -17.08
N ARG A 713 -15.69 12.13 -17.07
CA ARG A 713 -16.71 12.71 -17.96
C ARG A 713 -17.41 13.92 -17.32
N GLU A 714 -17.19 14.13 -16.02
CA GLU A 714 -17.85 15.19 -15.26
C GLU A 714 -16.89 16.36 -14.89
N GLY A 715 -15.59 16.27 -15.24
CA GLY A 715 -14.56 17.31 -15.15
C GLY A 715 -13.82 17.48 -16.47
#